data_c58c80a28567dfb457c0b6583c2f931f
#
_entry.id   c58c80a28567dfb457c0b6583c2f931f
#
_cell.length_a   1.000
_cell.length_b   1.000
_cell.length_c   1.000
_cell.angle_alpha   90.00
_cell.angle_beta   90.00
_cell.angle_gamma   90.00
#
_symmetry.space_group_name_H-M   'P 1'
#
loop_
_entity.id
_entity.type
_entity.pdbx_description
1 polymer ?
#
loop_
_entity_poly.entity_id
_entity_poly.type
_entity_poly.pdbx_seq_one_letter_code
_entity_poly.pdbx_strand_id
1 'polypeptide(L)'
;MNTLQTTRRAVVLLLTLLGIHASGLAQQARVSLLSELHKLSDLSRLPEYASGTVVRQTSSYDTTGNNDDGFSGKYSFVRRNPDSSLVIFEAPGNGVVNRIWTPTPNDELLDFYFGGSGKPAFSVKFSDLFSNKLFPFINPLCGNQLGGYYCYLPIPFKNGLRIVSRAKKMEFYQIQYRSFPKQTKVDNFSMQLKPEEQAAIKTLQGSWDLLRQHGNRPDANTKHLHMDTLLQPGQQVTLAEINSPGRINRMVLSPASAFSGNPKQLNIRITWDDEQIPAVYAPVADFFGYAFGSPSMQSLMLGAENDSLYLNFPMPFDRKAKIELIYRNAPNGHLPAQKIQMQLSYSATRRNPEREGKFYSYWNRAISTTPGKPHVFAAGKAKGHYVGTILQAQGLEPGMTLFFEGDDETHVDGQMTMHGTGSEDYFNGGWYAMLDRWDTKMSLPLHGALDYSLPFSRTGGYRLFLSDKLPFENSFFHAIEHGPENNNKRADYSSLAFYYADKPLSPGKAPDNAATTIYTPDTLMLYPQLMKYSVMGNIAIDGNTFTASGDGHLRISLQEIPPGNYQLYADLESNMEGAEVSLWQRQSLLKDQISFYWPKKEIKDRVFLVPLEVTGFKNTITFQFKPDPNRRKIWINRLIFVKR
;
A
#
# COMPACT_ATOMS: atom_id res chain seq x y z
N MET A 1 17.92 -62.46 -48.13
CA MET A 1 18.71 -61.27 -47.73
C MET A 1 17.86 -60.04 -47.37
N ASN A 2 16.52 -60.07 -47.42
CA ASN A 2 15.67 -58.87 -47.22
C ASN A 2 15.03 -58.74 -45.80
N THR A 3 15.21 -59.72 -44.91
CA THR A 3 14.59 -59.69 -43.57
C THR A 3 15.51 -59.11 -42.47
N LEU A 4 16.83 -59.06 -42.70
CA LEU A 4 17.79 -58.48 -41.75
C LEU A 4 17.99 -56.94 -41.87
N GLN A 5 17.59 -56.32 -42.96
CA GLN A 5 17.68 -54.85 -43.12
C GLN A 5 16.47 -54.11 -42.56
N THR A 6 15.30 -54.74 -42.50
CA THR A 6 14.10 -54.14 -41.91
C THR A 6 14.16 -54.10 -40.37
N THR A 7 14.73 -55.09 -39.72
CA THR A 7 14.91 -55.12 -38.26
C THR A 7 15.94 -54.11 -37.74
N ARG A 8 17.00 -53.83 -38.49
CA ARG A 8 17.99 -52.79 -38.13
C ARG A 8 17.44 -51.36 -38.27
N ARG A 9 16.57 -51.07 -39.22
CA ARG A 9 15.92 -49.74 -39.36
C ARG A 9 14.88 -49.49 -38.28
N ALA A 10 14.11 -50.50 -37.84
CA ALA A 10 13.14 -50.39 -36.75
C ALA A 10 13.81 -50.15 -35.37
N VAL A 11 14.95 -50.81 -35.11
CA VAL A 11 15.69 -50.63 -33.84
C VAL A 11 16.39 -49.27 -33.78
N VAL A 12 16.89 -48.75 -34.89
CA VAL A 12 17.51 -47.39 -34.96
C VAL A 12 16.46 -46.32 -34.83
N LEU A 13 15.24 -46.52 -35.39
CA LEU A 13 14.14 -45.56 -35.22
C LEU A 13 13.56 -45.59 -33.80
N LEU A 14 13.52 -46.73 -33.12
CA LEU A 14 13.05 -46.84 -31.73
C LEU A 14 14.08 -46.25 -30.74
N LEU A 15 15.37 -46.35 -31.01
CA LEU A 15 16.44 -45.74 -30.20
C LEU A 15 16.53 -44.24 -30.39
N THR A 16 16.19 -43.70 -31.57
CA THR A 16 16.08 -42.25 -31.80
C THR A 16 14.82 -41.65 -31.19
N LEU A 17 13.70 -42.38 -31.13
CA LEU A 17 12.48 -41.95 -30.43
C LEU A 17 12.61 -42.01 -28.91
N LEU A 18 13.34 -42.97 -28.34
CA LEU A 18 13.66 -43.02 -26.92
C LEU A 18 14.71 -41.96 -26.50
N GLY A 19 15.59 -41.54 -27.41
CA GLY A 19 16.59 -40.47 -27.19
C GLY A 19 16.01 -39.07 -27.17
N ILE A 20 14.85 -38.85 -27.80
CA ILE A 20 14.18 -37.54 -27.86
C ILE A 20 13.26 -37.29 -26.64
N HIS A 21 12.88 -38.36 -25.90
CA HIS A 21 12.10 -38.22 -24.67
C HIS A 21 12.94 -38.05 -23.39
N ALA A 22 14.26 -38.14 -23.46
CA ALA A 22 15.14 -37.98 -22.31
C ALA A 22 15.74 -36.58 -22.14
N SER A 23 15.48 -35.65 -23.06
CA SER A 23 16.02 -34.29 -22.99
C SER A 23 15.01 -33.23 -22.48
N GLY A 24 13.90 -33.68 -21.94
CA GLY A 24 12.89 -32.82 -21.29
C GLY A 24 13.04 -32.68 -19.77
N LEU A 25 14.20 -32.93 -19.20
CA LEU A 25 14.52 -32.42 -17.87
C LEU A 25 14.64 -30.91 -17.99
N ALA A 26 13.52 -30.21 -17.71
CA ALA A 26 13.52 -28.77 -17.59
C ALA A 26 14.70 -28.38 -16.69
N GLN A 27 15.71 -27.78 -17.29
CA GLN A 27 16.86 -27.26 -16.54
C GLN A 27 16.28 -26.37 -15.45
N GLN A 28 16.40 -26.83 -14.20
CA GLN A 28 15.81 -26.17 -13.04
C GLN A 28 16.29 -24.73 -13.05
N ALA A 29 15.39 -23.78 -13.28
CA ALA A 29 15.71 -22.37 -13.51
C ALA A 29 16.56 -21.86 -12.34
N ARG A 30 17.76 -21.37 -12.64
CA ARG A 30 18.71 -20.85 -11.66
C ARG A 30 18.22 -19.48 -11.18
N VAL A 31 18.14 -19.30 -9.87
CA VAL A 31 17.80 -18.01 -9.25
C VAL A 31 19.07 -17.15 -9.22
N SER A 32 19.01 -15.98 -9.82
CA SER A 32 20.09 -14.99 -9.88
C SER A 32 19.48 -13.57 -9.81
N LEU A 33 20.31 -12.55 -9.61
CA LEU A 33 19.84 -11.16 -9.67
C LEU A 33 19.10 -10.88 -10.98
N LEU A 34 19.67 -11.29 -12.12
CA LEU A 34 19.03 -11.07 -13.43
C LEU A 34 17.65 -11.74 -13.53
N SER A 35 17.54 -13.01 -13.07
CA SER A 35 16.25 -13.72 -13.11
C SER A 35 15.19 -13.08 -12.22
N GLU A 36 15.58 -12.47 -11.10
CA GLU A 36 14.68 -11.74 -10.21
C GLU A 36 14.27 -10.38 -10.80
N LEU A 37 15.19 -9.65 -11.45
CA LEU A 37 14.86 -8.41 -12.15
C LEU A 37 13.89 -8.66 -13.31
N HIS A 38 14.02 -9.79 -14.01
CA HIS A 38 13.05 -10.17 -15.05
C HIS A 38 11.64 -10.40 -14.50
N LYS A 39 11.51 -10.95 -13.28
CA LYS A 39 10.19 -11.10 -12.62
C LYS A 39 9.55 -9.75 -12.27
N LEU A 40 10.34 -8.71 -12.08
CA LEU A 40 9.85 -7.36 -11.84
C LEU A 40 9.43 -6.64 -13.13
N SER A 41 9.93 -7.05 -14.28
CA SER A 41 9.66 -6.43 -15.58
C SER A 41 8.70 -7.21 -16.47
N ASP A 42 8.32 -8.45 -16.11
CA ASP A 42 7.40 -9.31 -16.86
C ASP A 42 6.26 -9.80 -15.97
N LEU A 43 5.08 -9.18 -16.11
CA LEU A 43 3.87 -9.52 -15.37
C LEU A 43 3.17 -10.78 -15.91
N SER A 44 3.51 -11.26 -17.10
CA SER A 44 2.84 -12.41 -17.74
C SER A 44 2.92 -13.68 -16.89
N ARG A 45 3.98 -13.80 -16.09
CA ARG A 45 4.25 -14.92 -15.20
C ARG A 45 3.71 -14.74 -13.78
N LEU A 46 3.02 -13.63 -13.50
CA LEU A 46 2.45 -13.38 -12.17
C LEU A 46 1.46 -14.46 -11.72
N PRO A 47 0.63 -15.08 -12.59
CA PRO A 47 -0.24 -16.18 -12.22
C PRO A 47 0.46 -17.48 -11.82
N GLU A 48 1.75 -17.67 -12.17
CA GLU A 48 2.49 -18.92 -11.90
C GLU A 48 2.65 -19.14 -10.39
N TYR A 49 2.35 -20.33 -9.91
CA TYR A 49 2.59 -20.72 -8.51
C TYR A 49 4.09 -20.68 -8.16
N ALA A 50 4.41 -20.24 -6.96
CA ALA A 50 5.75 -20.27 -6.40
C ALA A 50 5.91 -21.47 -5.44
N SER A 51 5.51 -22.67 -5.90
CA SER A 51 5.47 -23.89 -5.07
C SER A 51 6.82 -24.19 -4.40
N GLY A 52 6.75 -24.59 -3.12
CA GLY A 52 7.92 -24.87 -2.29
C GLY A 52 8.70 -23.61 -1.84
N THR A 53 8.26 -22.42 -2.24
CA THR A 53 8.82 -21.14 -1.76
C THR A 53 8.07 -20.69 -0.52
N VAL A 54 8.77 -20.20 0.49
CA VAL A 54 8.17 -19.58 1.68
C VAL A 54 8.66 -18.15 1.80
N VAL A 55 7.74 -17.20 1.93
CA VAL A 55 8.06 -15.80 2.24
C VAL A 55 8.04 -15.61 3.76
N ARG A 56 9.05 -14.92 4.28
CA ARG A 56 9.19 -14.57 5.68
C ARG A 56 9.67 -13.13 5.84
N GLN A 57 9.47 -12.59 7.02
CA GLN A 57 9.97 -11.26 7.40
C GLN A 57 10.70 -11.36 8.74
N THR A 58 11.85 -10.70 8.83
CA THR A 58 12.48 -10.32 10.10
C THR A 58 12.19 -8.84 10.29
N SER A 59 11.60 -8.47 11.40
CA SER A 59 11.24 -7.08 11.72
C SER A 59 11.51 -6.76 13.17
N SER A 60 11.45 -5.50 13.51
CA SER A 60 11.62 -5.00 14.88
C SER A 60 10.34 -5.05 15.72
N TYR A 61 9.30 -5.81 15.31
CA TYR A 61 8.03 -5.86 16.01
C TYR A 61 8.17 -6.33 17.47
N ASP A 62 7.34 -5.80 18.36
CA ASP A 62 7.31 -6.19 19.77
C ASP A 62 6.72 -7.59 19.93
N THR A 63 7.57 -8.57 20.20
CA THR A 63 7.15 -9.98 20.33
C THR A 63 6.28 -10.25 21.56
N THR A 64 6.03 -9.25 22.41
CA THR A 64 5.11 -9.36 23.57
C THR A 64 3.68 -8.92 23.24
N GLY A 65 3.46 -8.37 22.02
CA GLY A 65 2.15 -7.86 21.60
C GLY A 65 1.82 -6.47 22.14
N ASN A 66 2.85 -5.72 22.59
CA ASN A 66 2.74 -4.30 22.89
C ASN A 66 3.28 -3.49 21.69
N ASN A 67 3.47 -2.19 21.83
CA ASN A 67 3.82 -1.25 20.76
C ASN A 67 5.26 -0.70 20.85
N ASP A 68 6.23 -1.47 21.34
CA ASP A 68 7.63 -0.99 21.37
C ASP A 68 8.33 -1.12 20.00
N ASP A 69 7.92 -1.97 19.13
CA ASP A 69 8.28 -2.23 17.71
C ASP A 69 9.67 -1.77 17.20
N GLY A 70 10.29 -0.83 17.79
CA GLY A 70 11.61 -0.28 17.44
C GLY A 70 11.96 0.93 18.26
N PHE A 71 11.04 1.50 19.02
CA PHE A 71 11.26 2.72 19.80
C PHE A 71 12.42 2.59 20.79
N SER A 72 12.44 1.54 21.60
CA SER A 72 13.55 1.28 22.51
C SER A 72 14.78 0.67 21.82
N GLY A 73 14.58 0.02 20.68
CA GLY A 73 15.57 -0.82 20.00
C GLY A 73 15.76 -2.20 20.62
N LYS A 74 14.93 -2.60 21.58
CA LYS A 74 15.00 -3.91 22.25
C LYS A 74 14.74 -5.06 21.29
N TYR A 75 13.79 -4.89 20.39
CA TYR A 75 13.39 -5.90 19.40
C TYR A 75 14.07 -5.73 18.04
N SER A 76 14.95 -4.74 17.90
CA SER A 76 15.53 -4.32 16.61
C SER A 76 16.79 -5.10 16.23
N PHE A 77 16.95 -6.34 16.70
CA PHE A 77 18.03 -7.23 16.30
C PHE A 77 17.71 -8.69 16.67
N VAL A 78 18.25 -9.64 15.90
CA VAL A 78 18.14 -11.07 16.20
C VAL A 78 19.04 -11.44 17.38
N ARG A 79 20.26 -10.91 17.43
CA ARG A 79 21.24 -11.07 18.53
C ARG A 79 22.35 -10.02 18.45
N ARG A 80 22.99 -9.78 19.58
CA ARG A 80 24.16 -8.91 19.69
C ARG A 80 25.44 -9.75 19.68
N ASN A 81 26.41 -9.35 18.89
CA ASN A 81 27.74 -9.96 18.85
C ASN A 81 28.63 -9.49 20.03
N PRO A 82 29.74 -10.21 20.36
CA PRO A 82 30.67 -9.79 21.42
C PRO A 82 31.30 -8.41 21.20
N ASP A 83 31.47 -7.97 19.95
CA ASP A 83 31.97 -6.65 19.57
C ASP A 83 30.88 -5.55 19.60
N SER A 84 29.72 -5.86 20.15
CA SER A 84 28.54 -5.00 20.24
C SER A 84 27.82 -4.73 18.92
N SER A 85 28.26 -5.23 17.79
CA SER A 85 27.50 -5.16 16.53
C SER A 85 26.20 -5.97 16.60
N LEU A 86 25.22 -5.61 15.78
CA LEU A 86 23.88 -6.19 15.83
C LEU A 86 23.62 -7.07 14.60
N VAL A 87 23.34 -8.34 14.80
CA VAL A 87 22.79 -9.19 13.74
C VAL A 87 21.31 -8.82 13.57
N ILE A 88 20.99 -8.14 12.47
CA ILE A 88 19.62 -7.70 12.18
C ILE A 88 18.86 -8.67 11.26
N PHE A 89 19.60 -9.60 10.63
CA PHE A 89 19.02 -10.62 9.78
C PHE A 89 19.92 -11.87 9.74
N GLU A 90 19.29 -13.03 9.82
CA GLU A 90 19.99 -14.31 9.64
C GLU A 90 19.01 -15.35 9.07
N ALA A 91 19.30 -15.86 7.88
CA ALA A 91 18.52 -16.89 7.23
C ALA A 91 19.42 -18.03 6.71
N PRO A 92 19.08 -19.30 7.01
CA PRO A 92 19.82 -20.46 6.50
C PRO A 92 19.39 -20.82 5.08
N GLY A 93 20.19 -21.65 4.39
CA GLY A 93 19.83 -22.25 3.09
C GLY A 93 19.90 -21.26 1.94
N ASN A 94 19.04 -21.46 0.94
CA ASN A 94 19.01 -20.69 -0.29
C ASN A 94 17.81 -19.76 -0.30
N GLY A 95 17.99 -18.50 -0.70
CA GLY A 95 16.92 -17.52 -0.70
C GLY A 95 17.21 -16.25 -1.48
N VAL A 96 16.30 -15.29 -1.37
CA VAL A 96 16.43 -13.93 -1.90
C VAL A 96 15.83 -12.96 -0.88
N VAL A 97 16.59 -11.94 -0.45
CA VAL A 97 15.99 -10.76 0.21
C VAL A 97 15.33 -9.93 -0.88
N ASN A 98 14.05 -9.66 -0.70
CA ASN A 98 13.23 -8.94 -1.69
C ASN A 98 12.87 -7.51 -1.27
N ARG A 99 12.90 -7.23 0.03
CA ARG A 99 12.61 -5.90 0.56
C ARG A 99 13.41 -5.65 1.83
N ILE A 100 14.03 -4.47 1.90
CA ILE A 100 14.56 -3.88 3.13
C ILE A 100 13.84 -2.55 3.31
N TRP A 101 13.29 -2.33 4.51
CA TRP A 101 12.58 -1.10 4.83
C TRP A 101 12.95 -0.61 6.22
N THR A 102 12.94 0.72 6.40
CA THR A 102 13.11 1.42 7.68
C THR A 102 12.58 2.87 7.57
N PRO A 103 12.05 3.50 8.63
CA PRO A 103 11.81 4.94 8.67
C PRO A 103 12.99 5.71 9.30
N THR A 104 14.01 5.01 9.82
CA THR A 104 15.13 5.57 10.60
C THR A 104 16.49 5.03 10.13
N PRO A 105 16.89 5.25 8.85
CA PRO A 105 18.20 4.82 8.38
C PRO A 105 19.30 5.63 9.07
N ASN A 106 20.44 4.97 9.34
CA ASN A 106 21.63 5.60 9.90
C ASN A 106 22.82 5.44 8.94
N ASP A 107 23.94 6.12 9.23
CA ASP A 107 25.16 6.10 8.40
C ASP A 107 26.15 4.99 8.79
N GLU A 108 25.76 4.10 9.69
CA GLU A 108 26.59 2.96 10.06
C GLU A 108 26.57 1.88 8.98
N LEU A 109 27.62 1.06 8.95
CA LEU A 109 27.76 0.02 7.95
C LEU A 109 26.87 -1.18 8.26
N LEU A 110 26.26 -1.72 7.21
CA LEU A 110 25.70 -3.06 7.16
C LEU A 110 26.69 -3.98 6.44
N ASP A 111 27.09 -5.04 7.11
CA ASP A 111 27.97 -6.09 6.58
C ASP A 111 27.16 -7.30 6.14
N PHE A 112 27.34 -7.74 4.89
CA PHE A 112 26.62 -8.87 4.29
C PHE A 112 27.53 -10.10 4.21
N TYR A 113 27.16 -11.19 4.89
CA TYR A 113 27.92 -12.44 4.96
C TYR A 113 27.14 -13.57 4.29
N PHE A 114 27.67 -14.17 3.23
CA PHE A 114 27.08 -15.32 2.55
C PHE A 114 27.74 -16.63 2.94
N GLY A 115 26.94 -17.70 3.01
CA GLY A 115 27.42 -19.08 3.14
C GLY A 115 28.21 -19.37 4.42
N GLY A 116 27.95 -18.65 5.52
CA GLY A 116 28.69 -18.84 6.77
C GLY A 116 30.12 -18.27 6.77
N SER A 117 30.46 -17.42 5.78
CA SER A 117 31.77 -16.75 5.70
C SER A 117 32.06 -15.95 6.97
N GLY A 118 33.33 -15.95 7.42
CA GLY A 118 33.83 -15.10 8.50
C GLY A 118 34.17 -13.66 8.06
N LYS A 119 34.12 -13.38 6.74
CA LYS A 119 34.37 -12.05 6.18
C LYS A 119 33.14 -11.59 5.39
N PRO A 120 32.75 -10.28 5.49
CA PRO A 120 31.66 -9.77 4.69
C PRO A 120 32.02 -9.83 3.21
N ALA A 121 31.03 -10.20 2.36
CA ALA A 121 31.16 -10.15 0.91
C ALA A 121 31.16 -8.70 0.42
N PHE A 122 30.39 -7.85 1.08
CA PHE A 122 30.37 -6.39 0.90
C PHE A 122 29.84 -5.71 2.16
N SER A 123 30.14 -4.42 2.26
CA SER A 123 29.63 -3.53 3.30
C SER A 123 29.09 -2.27 2.64
N VAL A 124 27.99 -1.74 3.16
CA VAL A 124 27.34 -0.53 2.66
C VAL A 124 26.76 0.25 3.83
N LYS A 125 26.76 1.59 3.78
CA LYS A 125 26.04 2.39 4.77
C LYS A 125 24.56 2.10 4.67
N PHE A 126 23.86 1.98 5.82
CA PHE A 126 22.44 1.70 5.81
C PHE A 126 21.65 2.76 5.03
N SER A 127 21.99 4.04 5.21
CA SER A 127 21.38 5.15 4.46
C SER A 127 21.63 5.11 2.95
N ASP A 128 22.76 4.55 2.49
CA ASP A 128 23.11 4.48 1.07
C ASP A 128 22.21 3.50 0.28
N LEU A 129 21.60 2.52 0.94
CA LEU A 129 20.62 1.60 0.30
C LEU A 129 19.42 2.36 -0.30
N PHE A 130 19.14 3.57 0.16
CA PHE A 130 17.93 4.33 -0.16
C PHE A 130 18.22 5.67 -0.83
N SER A 131 19.50 6.06 -0.90
CA SER A 131 19.93 7.41 -1.28
C SER A 131 19.83 7.71 -2.78
N ASN A 132 19.65 6.69 -3.63
CA ASN A 132 19.75 6.77 -5.11
C ASN A 132 21.13 7.24 -5.61
N LYS A 133 22.17 7.16 -4.78
CA LYS A 133 23.54 7.60 -5.11
C LYS A 133 24.51 6.45 -5.32
N LEU A 134 24.22 5.28 -4.75
CA LEU A 134 25.07 4.09 -4.81
C LEU A 134 24.47 3.04 -5.74
N PHE A 135 25.02 2.86 -6.94
CA PHE A 135 24.62 1.77 -7.82
C PHE A 135 25.02 0.41 -7.19
N PRO A 136 24.12 -0.61 -7.16
CA PRO A 136 22.85 -0.73 -7.87
C PRO A 136 21.60 -0.29 -7.07
N PHE A 137 21.74 0.35 -5.92
CA PHE A 137 20.65 0.82 -5.06
C PHE A 137 20.09 2.14 -5.57
N ILE A 138 19.35 2.08 -6.68
CA ILE A 138 18.81 3.23 -7.39
C ILE A 138 17.30 3.08 -7.67
N ASN A 139 16.65 4.19 -8.00
CA ASN A 139 15.26 4.20 -8.49
C ASN A 139 15.11 3.30 -9.74
N PRO A 140 13.97 2.64 -9.92
CA PRO A 140 12.77 2.67 -9.08
C PRO A 140 12.78 1.63 -7.94
N LEU A 141 13.88 0.85 -7.81
CA LEU A 141 13.99 -0.23 -6.82
C LEU A 141 14.17 0.29 -5.40
N CYS A 142 14.85 1.42 -5.23
CA CYS A 142 15.16 1.99 -3.93
C CYS A 142 14.72 3.45 -3.86
N GLY A 143 14.32 3.91 -2.69
CA GLY A 143 13.87 5.29 -2.49
C GLY A 143 13.54 5.61 -1.04
N ASN A 144 13.08 6.84 -0.82
CA ASN A 144 12.81 7.41 0.51
C ASN A 144 11.58 8.34 0.50
N GLN A 145 10.51 7.92 -0.14
CA GLN A 145 9.27 8.68 -0.20
C GLN A 145 8.32 8.29 0.94
N LEU A 146 7.36 9.19 1.26
CA LEU A 146 6.30 8.96 2.26
C LEU A 146 6.81 8.71 3.69
N GLY A 147 8.01 9.20 4.03
CA GLY A 147 8.62 8.97 5.34
C GLY A 147 9.29 7.61 5.52
N GLY A 148 9.09 6.68 4.60
CA GLY A 148 9.71 5.37 4.59
C GLY A 148 10.89 5.29 3.62
N TYR A 149 11.86 4.49 3.96
CA TYR A 149 13.05 4.19 3.15
C TYR A 149 12.95 2.72 2.74
N TYR A 150 12.86 2.45 1.44
CA TYR A 150 12.63 1.12 0.91
C TYR A 150 13.67 0.72 -0.14
N CYS A 151 13.98 -0.56 -0.18
CA CYS A 151 14.83 -1.17 -1.19
C CYS A 151 14.24 -2.49 -1.63
N TYR A 152 13.84 -2.57 -2.91
CA TYR A 152 13.33 -3.77 -3.58
C TYR A 152 14.39 -4.45 -4.46
N LEU A 153 15.66 -4.00 -4.41
CA LEU A 153 16.73 -4.68 -5.15
C LEU A 153 16.85 -6.12 -4.63
N PRO A 154 16.65 -7.14 -5.48
CA PRO A 154 16.77 -8.52 -5.03
C PRO A 154 18.20 -8.85 -4.62
N ILE A 155 18.38 -9.44 -3.43
CA ILE A 155 19.69 -9.93 -2.95
C ILE A 155 19.62 -11.44 -2.81
N PRO A 156 19.88 -12.22 -3.89
CA PRO A 156 19.90 -13.66 -3.82
C PRO A 156 21.11 -14.17 -3.02
N PHE A 157 20.89 -15.26 -2.27
CA PHE A 157 21.92 -15.86 -1.43
C PHE A 157 21.86 -17.40 -1.44
N LYS A 158 23.04 -18.01 -1.41
CA LYS A 158 23.24 -19.45 -1.35
C LYS A 158 23.87 -19.84 -0.01
N ASN A 159 23.37 -20.92 0.59
CA ASN A 159 23.88 -21.49 1.85
C ASN A 159 23.81 -20.55 3.06
N GLY A 160 22.90 -19.60 3.05
CA GLY A 160 22.67 -18.65 4.13
C GLY A 160 23.13 -17.23 3.84
N LEU A 161 22.44 -16.29 4.50
CA LEU A 161 22.79 -14.88 4.54
C LEU A 161 22.66 -14.37 5.97
N ARG A 162 23.65 -13.60 6.43
CA ARG A 162 23.60 -12.85 7.67
C ARG A 162 23.92 -11.39 7.37
N ILE A 163 23.10 -10.47 7.91
CA ILE A 163 23.31 -9.02 7.81
C ILE A 163 23.61 -8.50 9.22
N VAL A 164 24.72 -7.78 9.38
CA VAL A 164 25.19 -7.26 10.64
C VAL A 164 25.29 -5.75 10.55
N SER A 165 24.61 -5.04 11.42
CA SER A 165 24.75 -3.58 11.60
C SER A 165 25.88 -3.29 12.60
N ARG A 166 26.76 -2.34 12.25
CA ARG A 166 27.80 -1.84 13.18
C ARG A 166 27.25 -0.78 14.13
N ALA A 167 25.98 -0.38 13.99
CA ALA A 167 25.33 0.55 14.91
C ALA A 167 25.22 -0.06 16.32
N LYS A 168 25.31 0.80 17.33
CA LYS A 168 25.08 0.41 18.74
C LYS A 168 23.61 0.19 19.06
N LYS A 169 22.72 0.87 18.31
CA LYS A 169 21.25 0.79 18.39
C LYS A 169 20.69 0.76 16.96
N MET A 170 19.73 -0.09 16.75
CA MET A 170 18.82 -0.05 15.60
C MET A 170 17.42 0.32 16.15
N GLU A 171 16.61 0.91 15.30
CA GLU A 171 15.20 1.22 15.59
C GLU A 171 14.31 0.36 14.67
N PHE A 172 13.31 0.95 14.03
CA PHE A 172 12.40 0.22 13.15
C PHE A 172 13.10 -0.31 11.91
N TYR A 173 12.86 -1.57 11.58
CA TYR A 173 13.25 -2.15 10.29
C TYR A 173 12.41 -3.37 9.94
N GLN A 174 12.33 -3.68 8.64
CA GLN A 174 11.71 -4.89 8.12
C GLN A 174 12.58 -5.42 6.98
N ILE A 175 12.92 -6.72 7.02
CA ILE A 175 13.65 -7.43 5.97
C ILE A 175 12.80 -8.61 5.53
N GLN A 176 12.18 -8.50 4.35
CA GLN A 176 11.37 -9.55 3.77
C GLN A 176 12.19 -10.39 2.79
N TYR A 177 12.06 -11.71 2.88
CA TYR A 177 12.83 -12.64 2.05
C TYR A 177 12.03 -13.88 1.68
N ARG A 178 12.45 -14.52 0.60
CA ARG A 178 11.98 -15.83 0.18
C ARG A 178 13.04 -16.87 0.45
N SER A 179 12.63 -18.01 1.00
CA SER A 179 13.45 -19.21 1.14
C SER A 179 13.00 -20.29 0.14
N PHE A 180 13.96 -21.03 -0.40
CA PHE A 180 13.75 -22.05 -1.41
C PHE A 180 14.08 -23.46 -0.91
N PRO A 181 13.52 -24.52 -1.55
CA PRO A 181 13.95 -25.87 -1.33
C PRO A 181 15.48 -26.02 -1.54
N LYS A 182 16.11 -26.91 -0.78
CA LYS A 182 17.58 -27.11 -0.76
C LYS A 182 18.18 -27.37 -2.15
N GLN A 183 17.43 -28.01 -3.05
CA GLN A 183 17.87 -28.33 -4.41
C GLN A 183 17.82 -27.12 -5.38
N THR A 184 17.19 -26.01 -5.01
CA THR A 184 17.11 -24.83 -5.87
C THR A 184 18.51 -24.22 -6.05
N LYS A 185 18.94 -24.08 -7.30
CA LYS A 185 20.23 -23.44 -7.62
C LYS A 185 20.10 -21.94 -7.50
N VAL A 186 20.92 -21.32 -6.64
CA VAL A 186 20.93 -19.88 -6.40
C VAL A 186 22.35 -19.35 -6.55
N ASP A 187 22.52 -18.18 -7.18
CA ASP A 187 23.77 -17.42 -7.19
C ASP A 187 23.77 -16.40 -6.07
N ASN A 188 24.90 -16.18 -5.42
CA ASN A 188 25.03 -15.09 -4.47
C ASN A 188 25.01 -13.74 -5.21
N PHE A 189 24.38 -12.74 -4.60
CA PHE A 189 24.51 -11.37 -5.02
C PHE A 189 25.97 -10.89 -4.96
N SER A 190 26.36 -10.02 -5.87
CA SER A 190 27.67 -9.38 -5.89
C SER A 190 27.52 -7.91 -6.26
N MET A 191 28.32 -7.04 -5.65
CA MET A 191 28.44 -5.64 -6.07
C MET A 191 29.14 -5.48 -7.43
N GLN A 192 29.86 -6.51 -7.88
CA GLN A 192 30.44 -6.58 -9.23
C GLN A 192 29.41 -7.17 -10.19
N LEU A 193 28.48 -6.31 -10.64
CA LEU A 193 27.40 -6.73 -11.51
C LEU A 193 27.85 -7.01 -12.94
N LYS A 194 27.26 -8.03 -13.55
CA LYS A 194 27.43 -8.34 -14.97
C LYS A 194 26.77 -7.26 -15.85
N PRO A 195 27.23 -7.09 -17.10
CA PRO A 195 26.67 -6.08 -18.00
C PRO A 195 25.15 -6.19 -18.19
N GLU A 196 24.61 -7.42 -18.30
CA GLU A 196 23.18 -7.68 -18.44
C GLU A 196 22.37 -7.31 -17.17
N GLU A 197 22.93 -7.52 -15.97
CA GLU A 197 22.30 -7.11 -14.71
C GLU A 197 22.27 -5.59 -14.60
N GLN A 198 23.37 -4.91 -14.95
CA GLN A 198 23.43 -3.45 -14.99
C GLN A 198 22.41 -2.86 -15.97
N ALA A 199 22.30 -3.45 -17.17
CA ALA A 199 21.35 -3.03 -18.17
C ALA A 199 19.90 -3.21 -17.68
N ALA A 200 19.57 -4.37 -17.08
CA ALA A 200 18.25 -4.64 -16.55
C ALA A 200 17.83 -3.63 -15.45
N ILE A 201 18.74 -3.26 -14.55
CA ILE A 201 18.46 -2.25 -13.51
C ILE A 201 18.23 -0.87 -14.13
N LYS A 202 19.11 -0.44 -15.04
CA LYS A 202 19.03 0.89 -15.68
C LYS A 202 17.78 1.07 -16.55
N THR A 203 17.25 0.01 -17.14
CA THR A 203 16.07 0.06 -18.02
C THR A 203 14.76 -0.20 -17.29
N LEU A 204 14.79 -0.58 -16.01
CA LEU A 204 13.61 -1.01 -15.27
C LEU A 204 12.53 0.08 -15.17
N GLN A 205 12.91 1.34 -14.90
CA GLN A 205 11.96 2.45 -14.83
C GLN A 205 11.17 2.59 -16.15
N GLY A 206 11.86 2.62 -17.28
CA GLY A 206 11.19 2.69 -18.58
C GLY A 206 10.33 1.46 -18.88
N SER A 207 10.75 0.28 -18.44
CA SER A 207 9.95 -0.95 -18.55
C SER A 207 8.67 -0.87 -17.72
N TRP A 208 8.73 -0.33 -16.51
CA TRP A 208 7.57 -0.14 -15.65
C TRP A 208 6.61 0.93 -16.20
N ASP A 209 7.12 2.01 -16.76
CA ASP A 209 6.30 3.03 -17.42
C ASP A 209 5.52 2.46 -18.60
N LEU A 210 6.17 1.63 -19.43
CA LEU A 210 5.53 0.94 -20.55
C LEU A 210 4.48 -0.09 -20.05
N LEU A 211 4.79 -0.87 -19.01
CA LEU A 211 3.84 -1.83 -18.43
C LEU A 211 2.60 -1.12 -17.86
N ARG A 212 2.77 0.00 -17.19
CA ARG A 212 1.67 0.78 -16.64
C ARG A 212 0.76 1.31 -17.76
N GLN A 213 1.35 1.89 -18.80
CA GLN A 213 0.62 2.53 -19.89
C GLN A 213 -0.04 1.53 -20.84
N HIS A 214 0.61 0.41 -21.12
CA HIS A 214 0.21 -0.52 -22.17
C HIS A 214 -0.09 -1.95 -21.70
N GLY A 215 0.20 -2.28 -20.45
CA GLY A 215 0.17 -3.67 -19.94
C GLY A 215 1.35 -4.49 -20.45
N ASN A 216 1.26 -5.80 -20.28
CA ASN A 216 2.25 -6.70 -20.86
C ASN A 216 2.28 -6.63 -22.38
N ARG A 217 3.45 -6.89 -22.96
CA ARG A 217 3.61 -6.93 -24.43
C ARG A 217 2.60 -7.93 -25.00
N PRO A 218 1.75 -7.51 -25.98
CA PRO A 218 0.77 -8.41 -26.58
C PRO A 218 1.47 -9.54 -27.32
N ASP A 219 0.90 -10.75 -27.23
CA ASP A 219 1.31 -11.87 -28.07
C ASP A 219 0.65 -11.79 -29.46
N ALA A 220 1.12 -12.61 -30.41
CA ALA A 220 0.62 -12.63 -31.80
C ALA A 220 -0.88 -12.99 -31.90
N ASN A 221 -1.47 -13.57 -30.84
CA ASN A 221 -2.86 -14.01 -30.77
C ASN A 221 -3.73 -13.07 -29.91
N THR A 222 -3.23 -11.90 -29.56
CA THR A 222 -3.98 -10.92 -28.77
C THR A 222 -5.19 -10.41 -29.56
N LYS A 223 -6.35 -10.51 -28.94
CA LYS A 223 -7.65 -10.01 -29.42
C LYS A 223 -8.06 -8.79 -28.59
N HIS A 224 -8.86 -7.92 -29.21
CA HIS A 224 -9.39 -6.73 -28.56
C HIS A 224 -10.91 -6.74 -28.62
N LEU A 225 -11.55 -6.39 -27.50
CA LEU A 225 -12.97 -6.11 -27.40
C LEU A 225 -13.15 -4.65 -27.02
N HIS A 226 -14.15 -4.03 -27.59
CA HIS A 226 -14.60 -2.68 -27.27
C HIS A 226 -16.09 -2.69 -26.99
N MET A 227 -16.52 -2.00 -25.93
CA MET A 227 -17.93 -1.90 -25.54
C MET A 227 -18.22 -0.48 -25.10
N ASP A 228 -19.27 0.10 -25.68
CA ASP A 228 -19.89 1.36 -25.24
C ASP A 228 -21.26 1.05 -24.66
N THR A 229 -21.57 1.61 -23.50
CA THR A 229 -22.87 1.41 -22.86
C THR A 229 -23.35 2.68 -22.15
N LEU A 230 -24.69 2.85 -22.11
CA LEU A 230 -25.36 3.82 -21.26
C LEU A 230 -26.11 3.03 -20.18
N LEU A 231 -25.63 3.10 -18.95
CA LEU A 231 -26.15 2.33 -17.82
C LEU A 231 -27.02 3.23 -16.93
N GLN A 232 -28.26 2.81 -16.72
CA GLN A 232 -29.21 3.47 -15.81
C GLN A 232 -29.09 2.89 -14.40
N PRO A 233 -29.42 3.65 -13.34
CA PRO A 233 -29.57 3.13 -11.99
C PRO A 233 -30.53 1.91 -11.97
N GLY A 234 -30.15 0.88 -11.21
CA GLY A 234 -30.88 -0.39 -11.11
C GLY A 234 -30.55 -1.40 -12.22
N GLN A 235 -29.77 -1.03 -13.22
CA GLN A 235 -29.41 -1.93 -14.33
C GLN A 235 -28.10 -2.69 -14.07
N GLN A 236 -28.01 -3.82 -14.75
CA GLN A 236 -26.79 -4.61 -14.90
C GLN A 236 -26.49 -4.78 -16.39
N VAL A 237 -25.23 -4.68 -16.77
CA VAL A 237 -24.78 -4.90 -18.15
C VAL A 237 -23.59 -5.84 -18.18
N THR A 238 -23.56 -6.76 -19.16
CA THR A 238 -22.39 -7.58 -19.47
C THR A 238 -21.47 -6.78 -20.40
N LEU A 239 -20.29 -6.42 -19.92
CA LEU A 239 -19.28 -5.71 -20.71
C LEU A 239 -18.52 -6.65 -21.65
N ALA A 240 -18.21 -7.86 -21.19
CA ALA A 240 -17.55 -8.90 -21.98
C ALA A 240 -17.99 -10.29 -21.55
N GLU A 241 -18.15 -11.17 -22.53
CA GLU A 241 -18.32 -12.60 -22.32
C GLU A 241 -17.45 -13.36 -23.33
N ILE A 242 -16.51 -14.15 -22.84
CA ILE A 242 -15.55 -14.91 -23.65
C ILE A 242 -15.82 -16.39 -23.33
N ASN A 243 -16.33 -17.14 -24.33
CA ASN A 243 -16.71 -18.55 -24.20
C ASN A 243 -15.64 -19.48 -24.80
N SER A 244 -14.38 -19.28 -24.43
CA SER A 244 -13.23 -20.13 -24.81
C SER A 244 -12.14 -19.97 -23.75
N PRO A 245 -11.22 -20.94 -23.58
CA PRO A 245 -10.06 -20.75 -22.73
C PRO A 245 -9.28 -19.50 -23.12
N GLY A 246 -8.70 -18.80 -22.15
CA GLY A 246 -7.95 -17.61 -22.46
C GLY A 246 -7.32 -16.92 -21.24
N ARG A 247 -6.77 -15.76 -21.52
CA ARG A 247 -6.15 -14.88 -20.53
C ARG A 247 -6.46 -13.43 -20.89
N ILE A 248 -7.11 -12.72 -19.98
CA ILE A 248 -7.23 -11.27 -20.10
C ILE A 248 -5.89 -10.67 -19.69
N ASN A 249 -5.34 -9.79 -20.54
CA ASN A 249 -4.03 -9.17 -20.34
C ASN A 249 -4.12 -7.72 -19.89
N ARG A 250 -5.20 -7.02 -20.26
CA ARG A 250 -5.47 -5.63 -19.89
C ARG A 250 -6.95 -5.31 -20.01
N MET A 251 -7.45 -4.50 -19.08
CA MET A 251 -8.78 -3.88 -19.14
C MET A 251 -8.65 -2.37 -18.90
N VAL A 252 -9.37 -1.57 -19.66
CA VAL A 252 -9.50 -0.12 -19.46
C VAL A 252 -10.98 0.23 -19.41
N LEU A 253 -11.39 1.02 -18.41
CA LEU A 253 -12.73 1.59 -18.28
C LEU A 253 -12.64 3.12 -18.31
N SER A 254 -13.56 3.78 -18.99
CA SER A 254 -13.62 5.24 -19.06
C SER A 254 -15.07 5.74 -19.19
N PRO A 255 -15.36 6.99 -18.78
CA PRO A 255 -14.47 7.90 -18.06
C PRO A 255 -14.32 7.50 -16.57
N ALA A 256 -13.17 7.75 -15.97
CA ALA A 256 -12.95 7.48 -14.53
C ALA A 256 -13.93 8.28 -13.66
N SER A 257 -14.26 9.50 -14.07
CA SER A 257 -15.23 10.37 -13.38
C SER A 257 -16.62 9.73 -13.17
N ALA A 258 -17.04 8.79 -14.03
CA ALA A 258 -18.31 8.07 -13.88
C ALA A 258 -18.37 7.21 -12.59
N PHE A 259 -17.22 6.84 -12.03
CA PHE A 259 -17.12 5.99 -10.83
C PHE A 259 -16.85 6.79 -9.55
N SER A 260 -16.79 8.13 -9.66
CA SER A 260 -16.52 9.03 -8.53
C SER A 260 -17.76 9.26 -7.68
N GLY A 261 -17.54 9.67 -6.42
CA GLY A 261 -18.56 10.12 -5.49
C GLY A 261 -18.78 9.20 -4.29
N ASN A 262 -19.40 9.77 -3.27
CA ASN A 262 -19.58 9.12 -1.97
C ASN A 262 -20.39 7.81 -2.00
N PRO A 263 -21.45 7.66 -2.81
CA PRO A 263 -22.26 6.45 -2.77
C PRO A 263 -21.60 5.22 -3.41
N LYS A 264 -20.56 5.38 -4.23
CA LYS A 264 -19.85 4.29 -4.95
C LYS A 264 -20.83 3.24 -5.52
N GLN A 265 -21.81 3.69 -6.31
CA GLN A 265 -22.96 2.86 -6.72
C GLN A 265 -22.65 1.85 -7.84
N LEU A 266 -21.57 2.06 -8.60
CA LEU A 266 -21.17 1.15 -9.67
C LEU A 266 -20.24 0.06 -9.14
N ASN A 267 -20.68 -1.19 -9.31
CA ASN A 267 -19.92 -2.37 -8.93
C ASN A 267 -19.42 -3.12 -10.16
N ILE A 268 -18.21 -3.67 -10.08
CA ILE A 268 -17.69 -4.64 -11.03
C ILE A 268 -17.90 -6.06 -10.49
N ARG A 269 -18.33 -6.97 -11.37
CA ARG A 269 -18.40 -8.40 -11.09
C ARG A 269 -17.68 -9.16 -12.20
N ILE A 270 -16.73 -10.02 -11.82
CA ILE A 270 -16.01 -10.91 -12.75
C ILE A 270 -16.25 -12.34 -12.29
N THR A 271 -16.60 -13.22 -13.21
CA THR A 271 -16.84 -14.64 -12.95
C THR A 271 -16.03 -15.48 -13.93
N TRP A 272 -15.32 -16.49 -13.41
CA TRP A 272 -14.59 -17.47 -14.21
C TRP A 272 -15.39 -18.78 -14.27
N ASP A 273 -15.44 -19.39 -15.45
CA ASP A 273 -15.80 -20.79 -15.65
C ASP A 273 -17.16 -21.19 -15.04
N ASP A 274 -18.09 -20.26 -14.92
CA ASP A 274 -19.41 -20.40 -14.27
C ASP A 274 -19.31 -20.75 -12.76
N GLU A 275 -18.24 -20.29 -12.09
CA GLU A 275 -18.08 -20.41 -10.64
C GLU A 275 -19.26 -19.73 -9.91
N GLN A 276 -19.75 -20.35 -8.84
CA GLN A 276 -20.86 -19.80 -8.06
C GLN A 276 -20.45 -18.57 -7.24
N ILE A 277 -19.18 -18.49 -6.86
CA ILE A 277 -18.60 -17.35 -6.15
C ILE A 277 -17.91 -16.47 -7.19
N PRO A 278 -18.32 -15.20 -7.36
CA PRO A 278 -17.62 -14.29 -8.24
C PRO A 278 -16.14 -14.15 -7.86
N ALA A 279 -15.27 -14.17 -8.85
CA ALA A 279 -13.84 -13.96 -8.65
C ALA A 279 -13.51 -12.53 -8.19
N VAL A 280 -14.30 -11.56 -8.66
CA VAL A 280 -14.26 -10.15 -8.26
C VAL A 280 -15.69 -9.69 -8.04
N TYR A 281 -15.95 -9.08 -6.88
CA TYR A 281 -17.20 -8.37 -6.64
C TYR A 281 -16.94 -7.20 -5.68
N ALA A 282 -16.81 -6.00 -6.21
CA ALA A 282 -16.45 -4.82 -5.47
C ALA A 282 -17.03 -3.55 -6.10
N PRO A 283 -17.13 -2.42 -5.36
CA PRO A 283 -17.31 -1.13 -6.00
C PRO A 283 -16.16 -0.86 -6.96
N VAL A 284 -16.46 -0.37 -8.18
CA VAL A 284 -15.43 -0.04 -9.19
C VAL A 284 -14.41 0.94 -8.60
N ALA A 285 -14.87 1.94 -7.87
CA ALA A 285 -14.01 2.91 -7.22
C ALA A 285 -12.98 2.25 -6.29
N ASP A 286 -13.42 1.36 -5.38
CA ASP A 286 -12.52 0.66 -4.46
C ASP A 286 -11.57 -0.27 -5.22
N PHE A 287 -12.09 -0.98 -6.26
CA PHE A 287 -11.29 -1.91 -7.05
C PHE A 287 -10.12 -1.23 -7.77
N PHE A 288 -10.30 0.01 -8.24
CA PHE A 288 -9.26 0.76 -8.94
C PHE A 288 -8.50 1.75 -8.03
N GLY A 289 -8.59 1.61 -6.72
CA GLY A 289 -7.79 2.40 -5.77
C GLY A 289 -8.21 3.86 -5.67
N TYR A 290 -9.52 4.15 -5.71
CA TYR A 290 -10.02 5.45 -5.31
C TYR A 290 -9.85 5.62 -3.79
N ALA A 291 -9.62 6.85 -3.40
CA ALA A 291 -9.68 7.25 -2.01
C ALA A 291 -10.96 8.03 -1.75
N PHE A 292 -11.83 7.50 -0.89
CA PHE A 292 -13.07 8.18 -0.47
C PHE A 292 -13.88 8.79 -1.63
N GLY A 293 -14.03 8.01 -2.71
CA GLY A 293 -14.81 8.39 -3.89
C GLY A 293 -14.08 9.26 -4.92
N SER A 294 -12.78 9.47 -4.78
CA SER A 294 -11.96 10.23 -5.74
C SER A 294 -10.83 9.38 -6.30
N PRO A 295 -10.49 9.48 -7.61
CA PRO A 295 -9.36 8.79 -8.20
C PRO A 295 -8.07 9.11 -7.44
N SER A 296 -7.33 8.08 -7.05
CA SER A 296 -6.14 8.26 -6.21
C SER A 296 -4.94 7.44 -6.68
N MET A 297 -5.10 6.14 -6.84
CA MET A 297 -4.01 5.22 -7.12
C MET A 297 -3.57 5.26 -8.59
N GLN A 298 -2.26 5.22 -8.81
CA GLN A 298 -1.63 5.06 -10.11
C GLN A 298 -0.41 4.12 -9.96
N SER A 299 -0.68 2.82 -9.80
CA SER A 299 0.36 1.81 -9.61
C SER A 299 0.77 1.15 -10.92
N LEU A 300 1.72 0.22 -10.85
CA LEU A 300 2.12 -0.59 -12.01
C LEU A 300 0.98 -1.48 -12.53
N MET A 301 0.16 -2.02 -11.61
CA MET A 301 -0.82 -3.06 -11.94
C MET A 301 -2.21 -2.51 -12.24
N LEU A 302 -2.62 -1.46 -11.55
CA LEU A 302 -3.96 -0.88 -11.71
C LEU A 302 -3.99 0.55 -11.15
N GLY A 303 -5.00 1.31 -11.56
CA GLY A 303 -5.20 2.67 -11.09
C GLY A 303 -6.03 3.52 -12.04
N ALA A 304 -5.95 4.85 -11.84
CA ALA A 304 -6.61 5.86 -12.66
C ALA A 304 -5.58 6.79 -13.30
N GLU A 305 -5.69 7.00 -14.61
CA GLU A 305 -4.83 7.91 -15.38
C GLU A 305 -5.60 8.50 -16.56
N ASN A 306 -5.48 9.81 -16.80
CA ASN A 306 -6.10 10.51 -17.94
C ASN A 306 -7.59 10.20 -18.11
N ASP A 307 -8.37 10.33 -17.03
CA ASP A 307 -9.81 10.01 -16.95
C ASP A 307 -10.16 8.57 -17.40
N SER A 308 -9.22 7.63 -17.22
CA SER A 308 -9.40 6.21 -17.50
C SER A 308 -8.91 5.37 -16.32
N LEU A 309 -9.54 4.23 -16.11
CA LEU A 309 -9.13 3.20 -15.15
C LEU A 309 -8.43 2.09 -15.92
N TYR A 310 -7.28 1.63 -15.46
CA TYR A 310 -6.54 0.54 -16.10
C TYR A 310 -6.27 -0.61 -15.12
N LEU A 311 -6.29 -1.84 -15.66
CA LEU A 311 -5.99 -3.07 -14.95
C LEU A 311 -5.06 -3.92 -15.81
N ASN A 312 -3.85 -4.19 -15.32
CA ASN A 312 -2.78 -4.92 -16.01
C ASN A 312 -2.52 -6.30 -15.41
N PHE A 313 -3.31 -6.75 -14.42
CA PHE A 313 -3.21 -8.11 -13.91
C PHE A 313 -3.53 -9.12 -15.02
N PRO A 314 -2.62 -10.08 -15.33
CA PRO A 314 -2.97 -11.18 -16.23
C PRO A 314 -4.03 -12.07 -15.56
N MET A 315 -5.17 -12.27 -16.19
CA MET A 315 -6.28 -13.02 -15.61
C MET A 315 -6.59 -14.27 -16.46
N PRO A 316 -5.93 -15.41 -16.20
CA PRO A 316 -6.19 -16.65 -16.93
C PRO A 316 -7.49 -17.31 -16.45
N PHE A 317 -8.20 -17.97 -17.38
CA PHE A 317 -9.41 -18.75 -17.14
C PHE A 317 -9.46 -19.98 -18.05
N ASP A 318 -10.25 -21.01 -17.67
CA ASP A 318 -10.21 -22.33 -18.32
C ASP A 318 -11.21 -22.51 -19.44
N ARG A 319 -12.41 -21.88 -19.34
CA ARG A 319 -13.53 -22.06 -20.26
C ARG A 319 -14.25 -20.77 -20.61
N LYS A 320 -14.48 -19.92 -19.58
CA LYS A 320 -15.34 -18.75 -19.71
C LYS A 320 -14.86 -17.61 -18.82
N ALA A 321 -14.91 -16.40 -19.37
CA ALA A 321 -14.76 -15.17 -18.60
C ALA A 321 -16.00 -14.29 -18.82
N LYS A 322 -16.63 -13.81 -17.74
CA LYS A 322 -17.74 -12.87 -17.79
C LYS A 322 -17.42 -11.65 -16.94
N ILE A 323 -17.53 -10.45 -17.54
CA ILE A 323 -17.29 -9.16 -16.86
C ILE A 323 -18.58 -8.36 -16.92
N GLU A 324 -19.06 -7.89 -15.78
CA GLU A 324 -20.33 -7.19 -15.65
C GLU A 324 -20.17 -5.92 -14.81
N LEU A 325 -20.94 -4.89 -15.15
CA LEU A 325 -21.18 -3.72 -14.28
C LEU A 325 -22.62 -3.77 -13.74
N ILE A 326 -22.75 -3.42 -12.47
CA ILE A 326 -24.02 -3.36 -11.75
C ILE A 326 -24.16 -1.96 -11.18
N TYR A 327 -25.15 -1.21 -11.67
CA TYR A 327 -25.45 0.14 -11.18
C TYR A 327 -26.59 0.05 -10.18
N ARG A 328 -26.27 0.15 -8.89
CA ARG A 328 -27.27 0.07 -7.83
C ARG A 328 -28.09 1.35 -7.76
N ASN A 329 -29.36 1.22 -7.33
CA ASN A 329 -30.19 2.39 -7.01
C ASN A 329 -29.66 3.11 -5.77
N ALA A 330 -29.77 4.45 -5.76
CA ALA A 330 -29.58 5.20 -4.53
C ALA A 330 -30.76 4.99 -3.57
N PRO A 331 -30.53 4.91 -2.25
CA PRO A 331 -31.61 4.84 -1.27
C PRO A 331 -32.51 6.07 -1.32
N ASN A 332 -31.93 7.24 -1.55
CA ASN A 332 -32.61 8.54 -1.60
C ASN A 332 -32.01 9.38 -2.74
N GLY A 333 -32.80 9.66 -3.76
CA GLY A 333 -32.42 10.58 -4.83
C GLY A 333 -32.26 9.96 -6.21
N HIS A 334 -32.14 10.83 -7.22
CA HIS A 334 -31.88 10.46 -8.61
C HIS A 334 -30.39 10.39 -8.87
N LEU A 335 -29.92 9.25 -9.36
CA LEU A 335 -28.59 9.09 -9.94
C LEU A 335 -28.69 9.29 -11.46
N PRO A 336 -27.73 9.99 -12.08
CA PRO A 336 -27.74 10.15 -13.54
C PRO A 336 -27.34 8.83 -14.23
N ALA A 337 -27.80 8.65 -15.47
CA ALA A 337 -27.27 7.61 -16.34
C ALA A 337 -25.76 7.82 -16.55
N GLN A 338 -25.00 6.71 -16.62
CA GLN A 338 -23.55 6.75 -16.83
C GLN A 338 -23.20 6.15 -18.19
N LYS A 339 -22.51 6.96 -19.02
CA LYS A 339 -21.93 6.47 -20.27
C LYS A 339 -20.55 5.90 -19.93
N ILE A 340 -20.35 4.61 -20.22
CA ILE A 340 -19.12 3.89 -19.88
C ILE A 340 -18.60 3.20 -21.12
N GLN A 341 -17.30 3.26 -21.32
CA GLN A 341 -16.55 2.57 -22.36
C GLN A 341 -15.62 1.55 -21.73
N MET A 342 -15.50 0.38 -22.35
CA MET A 342 -14.53 -0.64 -21.98
C MET A 342 -13.67 -1.01 -23.19
N GLN A 343 -12.37 -1.11 -22.96
CA GLN A 343 -11.43 -1.76 -23.87
C GLN A 343 -10.81 -2.96 -23.13
N LEU A 344 -10.80 -4.11 -23.77
CA LEU A 344 -10.28 -5.36 -23.21
C LEU A 344 -9.31 -5.99 -24.20
N SER A 345 -8.11 -6.33 -23.73
CA SER A 345 -7.14 -7.14 -24.48
C SER A 345 -7.04 -8.53 -23.85
N TYR A 346 -7.19 -9.56 -24.65
CA TYR A 346 -7.09 -10.96 -24.18
C TYR A 346 -6.43 -11.84 -25.24
N SER A 347 -5.86 -12.96 -24.82
CA SER A 347 -5.29 -13.98 -25.72
C SER A 347 -5.94 -15.33 -25.48
N ALA A 348 -5.86 -16.21 -26.50
CA ALA A 348 -6.35 -17.60 -26.40
C ALA A 348 -5.37 -18.54 -25.66
N THR A 349 -4.40 -17.98 -24.93
CA THR A 349 -3.41 -18.75 -24.16
C THR A 349 -4.07 -19.49 -23.02
N ARG A 350 -4.14 -20.81 -23.13
CA ARG A 350 -4.75 -21.69 -22.14
C ARG A 350 -3.92 -21.71 -20.86
N ARG A 351 -4.55 -21.57 -19.70
CA ARG A 351 -3.95 -21.76 -18.39
C ARG A 351 -3.49 -23.22 -18.19
N ASN A 352 -2.36 -23.42 -17.53
CA ASN A 352 -1.98 -24.71 -16.98
C ASN A 352 -2.39 -24.75 -15.48
N PRO A 353 -3.45 -25.50 -15.08
CA PRO A 353 -3.95 -25.53 -13.71
C PRO A 353 -2.93 -25.98 -12.66
N GLU A 354 -1.98 -26.83 -13.05
CA GLU A 354 -0.90 -27.30 -12.15
C GLU A 354 0.13 -26.22 -11.85
N ARG A 355 0.22 -25.19 -12.69
CA ARG A 355 1.26 -24.16 -12.63
C ARG A 355 0.75 -22.78 -12.36
N GLU A 356 -0.52 -22.48 -12.64
CA GLU A 356 -1.07 -21.13 -12.59
C GLU A 356 -2.39 -21.09 -11.82
N GLY A 357 -2.57 -20.06 -11.00
CA GLY A 357 -3.84 -19.70 -10.38
C GLY A 357 -4.72 -18.84 -11.27
N LYS A 358 -6.02 -18.86 -11.06
CA LYS A 358 -6.97 -17.84 -11.55
C LYS A 358 -6.87 -16.60 -10.67
N PHE A 359 -7.16 -15.44 -11.23
CA PHE A 359 -7.15 -14.17 -10.49
C PHE A 359 -8.43 -14.03 -9.67
N TYR A 360 -8.29 -13.62 -8.41
CA TYR A 360 -9.37 -13.30 -7.50
C TYR A 360 -9.09 -12.00 -6.75
N SER A 361 -10.17 -11.36 -6.29
CA SER A 361 -10.08 -10.29 -5.31
C SER A 361 -11.08 -10.51 -4.18
N TYR A 362 -10.74 -10.03 -2.99
CA TYR A 362 -11.62 -10.04 -1.85
C TYR A 362 -11.80 -8.62 -1.33
N TRP A 363 -13.04 -8.09 -1.49
CA TRP A 363 -13.42 -6.81 -0.94
C TRP A 363 -13.99 -7.02 0.47
N ASN A 364 -13.44 -6.31 1.45
CA ASN A 364 -13.89 -6.36 2.83
C ASN A 364 -14.16 -4.96 3.37
N ARG A 365 -15.31 -4.78 4.00
CA ARG A 365 -15.71 -3.54 4.63
C ARG A 365 -16.11 -3.75 6.07
N ALA A 366 -15.49 -2.99 6.98
CA ALA A 366 -15.88 -2.83 8.36
C ALA A 366 -16.22 -1.35 8.59
N ILE A 367 -17.52 -0.99 8.61
CA ILE A 367 -17.99 0.38 8.87
C ILE A 367 -17.54 0.85 10.27
N SER A 368 -17.40 -0.09 11.20
CA SER A 368 -16.73 0.08 12.49
C SER A 368 -15.97 -1.20 12.78
N THR A 369 -14.66 -1.11 12.84
CA THR A 369 -13.81 -2.24 13.22
C THR A 369 -14.18 -2.75 14.61
N THR A 370 -13.95 -4.04 14.86
CA THR A 370 -14.32 -4.69 16.13
C THR A 370 -13.13 -4.67 17.08
N PRO A 371 -13.23 -4.05 18.27
CA PRO A 371 -12.15 -4.10 19.26
C PRO A 371 -11.70 -5.53 19.57
N GLY A 372 -10.39 -5.74 19.70
CA GLY A 372 -9.79 -7.05 19.95
C GLY A 372 -9.70 -7.97 18.73
N LYS A 373 -10.04 -7.49 17.51
CA LYS A 373 -9.97 -8.28 16.29
C LYS A 373 -9.39 -7.47 15.13
N PRO A 374 -8.34 -7.94 14.45
CA PRO A 374 -7.76 -7.22 13.32
C PRO A 374 -8.74 -7.21 12.12
N HIS A 375 -8.55 -6.24 11.22
CA HIS A 375 -9.25 -6.19 9.95
C HIS A 375 -8.60 -7.17 8.97
N VAL A 376 -9.38 -8.15 8.50
CA VAL A 376 -8.90 -9.20 7.62
C VAL A 376 -8.85 -8.73 6.17
N PHE A 377 -7.68 -8.74 5.55
CA PHE A 377 -7.50 -8.50 4.12
C PHE A 377 -7.91 -9.70 3.30
N ALA A 378 -7.43 -10.90 3.66
CA ALA A 378 -7.83 -12.16 3.03
C ALA A 378 -7.61 -13.32 3.98
N ALA A 379 -8.54 -14.29 3.97
CA ALA A 379 -8.41 -15.52 4.74
C ALA A 379 -9.13 -16.67 4.05
N GLY A 380 -8.58 -17.89 4.14
CA GLY A 380 -9.25 -19.09 3.64
C GLY A 380 -8.33 -20.25 3.32
N LYS A 381 -8.90 -21.27 2.68
CA LYS A 381 -8.20 -22.50 2.31
C LYS A 381 -8.16 -22.67 0.79
N ALA A 382 -6.99 -22.59 0.21
CA ALA A 382 -6.72 -22.78 -1.22
C ALA A 382 -5.22 -23.02 -1.41
N LYS A 383 -4.82 -23.36 -2.64
CA LYS A 383 -3.46 -23.24 -3.13
C LYS A 383 -3.34 -21.98 -3.98
N GLY A 384 -2.33 -21.16 -3.71
CA GLY A 384 -2.21 -19.89 -4.43
C GLY A 384 -1.05 -19.02 -4.00
N HIS A 385 -1.18 -17.73 -4.30
CA HIS A 385 -0.31 -16.69 -3.78
C HIS A 385 -1.01 -15.32 -3.77
N TYR A 386 -0.73 -14.57 -2.74
CA TYR A 386 -1.23 -13.21 -2.54
C TYR A 386 -0.32 -12.21 -3.27
N VAL A 387 -0.93 -11.16 -3.87
CA VAL A 387 -0.19 -10.20 -4.71
C VAL A 387 -0.48 -8.74 -4.38
N GLY A 388 -1.33 -8.44 -3.41
CA GLY A 388 -1.47 -7.05 -2.98
C GLY A 388 -2.72 -6.69 -2.19
N THR A 389 -2.66 -5.51 -1.60
CA THR A 389 -3.73 -4.89 -0.80
C THR A 389 -3.93 -3.43 -1.19
N ILE A 390 -5.17 -2.99 -1.17
CA ILE A 390 -5.57 -1.58 -1.08
C ILE A 390 -6.37 -1.43 0.22
N LEU A 391 -6.09 -0.39 1.01
CA LEU A 391 -6.82 -0.04 2.23
C LEU A 391 -7.21 1.43 2.20
N GLN A 392 -8.50 1.72 2.40
CA GLN A 392 -9.01 3.03 2.80
C GLN A 392 -9.39 2.94 4.28
N ALA A 393 -8.90 3.86 5.09
CA ALA A 393 -9.07 3.87 6.54
C ALA A 393 -9.54 5.23 7.02
N GLN A 394 -10.61 5.26 7.82
CA GLN A 394 -11.14 6.48 8.42
C GLN A 394 -11.43 6.26 9.90
N GLY A 395 -10.85 7.09 10.77
CA GLY A 395 -11.18 7.09 12.20
C GLY A 395 -12.62 7.54 12.43
N LEU A 396 -13.29 6.95 13.40
CA LEU A 396 -14.62 7.36 13.82
C LEU A 396 -14.58 8.53 14.82
N GLU A 397 -13.39 8.86 15.32
CA GLU A 397 -13.11 10.05 16.11
C GLU A 397 -12.44 11.10 15.20
N PRO A 398 -13.05 12.27 14.96
CA PRO A 398 -12.49 13.30 14.10
C PRO A 398 -11.09 13.75 14.55
N GLY A 399 -10.21 14.03 13.58
CA GLY A 399 -8.88 14.58 13.82
C GLY A 399 -7.85 13.59 14.37
N MET A 400 -8.15 12.30 14.44
CA MET A 400 -7.25 11.26 14.96
C MET A 400 -6.98 10.17 13.94
N THR A 401 -5.71 9.83 13.72
CA THR A 401 -5.28 8.73 12.86
C THR A 401 -4.52 7.62 13.62
N LEU A 402 -4.63 7.59 14.94
CA LEU A 402 -3.96 6.62 15.82
C LEU A 402 -4.34 5.15 15.53
N PHE A 403 -5.44 4.91 14.85
CA PHE A 403 -5.80 3.59 14.35
C PHE A 403 -4.78 3.04 13.33
N PHE A 404 -3.98 3.90 12.71
CA PHE A 404 -3.00 3.53 11.70
C PHE A 404 -1.66 3.05 12.29
N GLU A 405 -1.51 3.07 13.61
CA GLU A 405 -0.40 2.45 14.36
C GLU A 405 -0.41 0.91 14.27
N GLY A 406 -1.55 0.31 13.94
CA GLY A 406 -1.74 -1.14 13.98
C GLY A 406 -0.89 -1.92 12.98
N ASP A 407 -0.37 -3.05 13.43
CA ASP A 407 0.54 -3.94 12.70
C ASP A 407 -0.16 -4.81 11.65
N ASP A 408 0.58 -5.19 10.61
CA ASP A 408 0.17 -6.27 9.71
C ASP A 408 0.65 -7.64 10.21
N GLU A 409 -0.18 -8.66 9.97
CA GLU A 409 0.10 -10.05 10.33
C GLU A 409 -0.23 -10.98 9.17
N THR A 410 0.69 -11.89 8.84
CA THR A 410 0.50 -12.89 7.79
C THR A 410 0.78 -14.30 8.28
N HIS A 411 -0.19 -15.19 8.09
CA HIS A 411 -0.03 -16.63 8.31
C HIS A 411 -0.16 -17.39 7.00
N VAL A 412 0.80 -18.24 6.73
CA VAL A 412 0.84 -19.15 5.58
C VAL A 412 0.84 -20.58 6.11
N ASP A 413 -0.14 -21.37 5.67
CA ASP A 413 -0.27 -22.79 6.06
C ASP A 413 -0.26 -23.00 7.60
N GLY A 414 -0.88 -22.05 8.33
CA GLY A 414 -1.00 -22.09 9.79
C GLY A 414 0.23 -21.59 10.56
N GLN A 415 1.25 -21.08 9.88
CA GLN A 415 2.45 -20.50 10.50
C GLN A 415 2.49 -18.99 10.27
N MET A 416 2.74 -18.21 11.30
CA MET A 416 3.04 -16.78 11.16
C MET A 416 4.38 -16.63 10.41
N THR A 417 4.35 -15.92 9.28
CA THR A 417 5.50 -15.74 8.40
C THR A 417 5.96 -14.30 8.31
N MET A 418 5.05 -13.35 8.55
CA MET A 418 5.36 -11.92 8.57
C MET A 418 4.58 -11.26 9.71
N HIS A 419 5.21 -10.29 10.36
CA HIS A 419 4.62 -9.37 11.33
C HIS A 419 5.23 -7.98 11.13
N GLY A 420 4.40 -6.96 11.01
CA GLY A 420 4.80 -5.58 10.77
C GLY A 420 5.10 -4.80 12.03
N THR A 421 5.11 -3.48 11.90
CA THR A 421 5.46 -2.48 12.93
C THR A 421 4.62 -1.20 12.79
N GLY A 422 3.49 -1.29 12.12
CA GLY A 422 2.59 -0.19 11.81
C GLY A 422 1.96 -0.27 10.42
N SER A 423 0.80 0.32 10.25
CA SER A 423 0.06 0.27 8.97
C SER A 423 0.79 1.05 7.86
N GLU A 424 1.33 2.25 8.14
CA GLU A 424 2.10 2.99 7.14
C GLU A 424 3.41 2.27 6.78
N ASP A 425 4.01 1.56 7.71
CA ASP A 425 5.20 0.73 7.55
C ASP A 425 4.92 -0.46 6.61
N TYR A 426 3.75 -1.07 6.75
CA TYR A 426 3.26 -2.08 5.82
C TYR A 426 3.21 -1.53 4.40
N PHE A 427 2.73 -0.30 4.21
CA PHE A 427 2.66 0.39 2.92
C PHE A 427 3.97 1.10 2.51
N ASN A 428 5.10 0.81 3.17
CA ASN A 428 6.43 1.38 2.94
C ASN A 428 6.54 2.89 3.16
N GLY A 429 5.65 3.47 3.93
CA GLY A 429 5.77 4.81 4.46
C GLY A 429 6.50 4.83 5.80
N GLY A 430 6.27 5.86 6.58
CA GLY A 430 6.76 6.01 7.95
C GLY A 430 6.22 7.27 8.58
N TRP A 431 6.01 7.23 9.90
CA TRP A 431 5.62 8.40 10.70
C TRP A 431 4.29 9.02 10.26
N TYR A 432 3.20 8.24 10.23
CA TYR A 432 1.87 8.64 9.75
C TYR A 432 1.32 9.92 10.41
N ALA A 433 1.79 10.29 11.60
CA ALA A 433 1.35 11.46 12.34
C ALA A 433 2.31 12.66 12.23
N MET A 434 3.26 12.65 11.30
CA MET A 434 4.23 13.74 11.10
C MET A 434 4.06 14.37 9.72
N LEU A 435 4.23 15.70 9.66
CA LEU A 435 4.24 16.46 8.40
C LEU A 435 5.43 16.05 7.52
N ASP A 436 5.24 16.17 6.20
CA ASP A 436 6.23 15.81 5.18
C ASP A 436 6.67 14.33 5.25
N ARG A 437 5.77 13.45 5.73
CA ARG A 437 5.95 12.00 5.80
C ARG A 437 4.80 11.32 5.09
N TRP A 438 3.95 10.62 5.82
CA TRP A 438 2.78 9.92 5.26
C TRP A 438 1.59 10.85 4.95
N ASP A 439 1.65 12.13 5.25
CA ASP A 439 0.55 13.11 5.16
C ASP A 439 0.24 13.61 3.74
N THR A 440 0.81 12.98 2.71
CA THR A 440 0.60 13.36 1.31
C THR A 440 0.14 12.19 0.46
N LYS A 441 -0.79 12.46 -0.47
CA LYS A 441 -1.14 11.52 -1.53
C LYS A 441 0.04 11.33 -2.47
N MET A 442 0.48 10.10 -2.65
CA MET A 442 1.56 9.75 -3.58
C MET A 442 1.42 8.33 -4.09
N SER A 443 1.53 8.16 -5.40
CA SER A 443 1.55 6.84 -6.03
C SER A 443 2.95 6.50 -6.52
N LEU A 444 3.45 5.34 -6.09
CA LEU A 444 4.68 4.71 -6.57
C LEU A 444 4.32 3.38 -7.27
N PRO A 445 5.21 2.79 -8.07
CA PRO A 445 4.84 1.60 -8.86
C PRO A 445 4.26 0.44 -8.04
N LEU A 446 4.80 0.16 -6.85
CA LEU A 446 4.43 -1.00 -6.03
C LEU A 446 3.75 -0.66 -4.70
N HIS A 447 3.72 0.61 -4.30
CA HIS A 447 3.09 1.07 -3.06
C HIS A 447 2.75 2.56 -3.13
N GLY A 448 2.01 3.05 -2.15
CA GLY A 448 1.71 4.48 -2.06
C GLY A 448 0.66 4.83 -1.02
N ALA A 449 0.56 6.11 -0.71
CA ALA A 449 -0.50 6.71 0.08
C ALA A 449 -1.65 7.15 -0.83
N LEU A 450 -2.87 6.71 -0.52
CA LEU A 450 -4.07 6.99 -1.33
C LEU A 450 -4.62 8.39 -1.07
N ASP A 451 -4.71 8.75 0.20
CA ASP A 451 -5.22 10.04 0.68
C ASP A 451 -4.71 10.26 2.11
N TYR A 452 -4.72 11.51 2.52
CA TYR A 452 -4.55 11.88 3.91
C TYR A 452 -5.37 13.13 4.20
N SER A 453 -6.28 13.03 5.15
CA SER A 453 -7.07 14.17 5.62
C SER A 453 -7.29 14.07 7.12
N LEU A 454 -6.49 14.80 7.87
CA LEU A 454 -6.60 14.82 9.32
C LEU A 454 -7.97 15.29 9.82
N PRO A 455 -8.60 16.37 9.27
CA PRO A 455 -9.93 16.80 9.68
C PRO A 455 -11.01 15.73 9.58
N PHE A 456 -10.88 14.81 8.60
CA PHE A 456 -11.77 13.67 8.41
C PHE A 456 -11.25 12.39 9.06
N SER A 457 -10.07 12.41 9.67
CA SER A 457 -9.38 11.21 10.16
C SER A 457 -9.17 10.16 9.05
N ARG A 458 -8.90 10.58 7.82
CA ARG A 458 -8.76 9.71 6.64
C ARG A 458 -7.31 9.48 6.29
N THR A 459 -7.01 8.24 5.97
CA THR A 459 -5.75 7.81 5.38
C THR A 459 -5.98 6.54 4.58
N GLY A 460 -4.94 6.00 4.00
CA GLY A 460 -4.99 4.73 3.29
C GLY A 460 -3.76 4.53 2.44
N GLY A 461 -3.55 3.29 2.05
CA GLY A 461 -2.40 2.92 1.26
C GLY A 461 -2.66 1.73 0.37
N TYR A 462 -1.68 1.43 -0.47
CA TYR A 462 -1.64 0.19 -1.22
C TYR A 462 -0.23 -0.37 -1.26
N ARG A 463 -0.14 -1.70 -1.34
CA ARG A 463 1.10 -2.44 -1.55
C ARG A 463 0.87 -3.62 -2.47
N LEU A 464 1.76 -3.80 -3.45
CA LEU A 464 1.74 -4.87 -4.43
C LEU A 464 3.00 -5.72 -4.30
N PHE A 465 2.83 -7.04 -4.43
CA PHE A 465 3.88 -8.04 -4.35
C PHE A 465 4.05 -8.67 -5.75
N LEU A 466 5.22 -8.55 -6.35
CA LEU A 466 5.52 -9.11 -7.66
C LEU A 466 6.46 -10.32 -7.57
N SER A 467 7.76 -10.07 -7.44
CA SER A 467 8.73 -11.15 -7.28
C SER A 467 8.64 -11.82 -5.90
N ASP A 468 8.11 -11.11 -4.93
CA ASP A 468 7.92 -11.47 -3.52
C ASP A 468 6.49 -11.86 -3.16
N LYS A 469 5.65 -12.21 -4.16
CA LYS A 469 4.29 -12.71 -3.93
C LYS A 469 4.26 -13.78 -2.84
N LEU A 470 3.22 -13.80 -2.01
CA LEU A 470 3.15 -14.62 -0.79
C LEU A 470 2.48 -15.97 -1.10
N PRO A 471 3.23 -17.06 -1.36
CA PRO A 471 2.66 -18.34 -1.73
C PRO A 471 2.12 -19.10 -0.52
N PHE A 472 1.04 -19.86 -0.75
CA PHE A 472 0.43 -20.80 0.19
C PHE A 472 -0.01 -22.07 -0.53
N GLU A 473 0.10 -23.22 0.13
CA GLU A 473 -0.29 -24.52 -0.42
C GLU A 473 -1.65 -24.98 0.12
N ASN A 474 -2.04 -24.57 1.35
CA ASN A 474 -3.26 -25.05 2.01
C ASN A 474 -4.14 -23.93 2.56
N SER A 475 -3.54 -22.89 3.17
CA SER A 475 -4.29 -21.83 3.81
C SER A 475 -3.51 -20.53 3.85
N PHE A 476 -4.25 -19.43 3.84
CA PHE A 476 -3.73 -18.08 3.93
C PHE A 476 -4.57 -17.25 4.89
N PHE A 477 -3.91 -16.42 5.67
CA PHE A 477 -4.51 -15.38 6.50
C PHE A 477 -3.61 -14.15 6.46
N HIS A 478 -4.20 -13.00 6.18
CA HIS A 478 -3.51 -11.71 6.22
C HIS A 478 -4.47 -10.66 6.74
N ALA A 479 -4.02 -9.91 7.73
CA ALA A 479 -4.83 -8.93 8.42
C ALA A 479 -3.98 -7.73 8.86
N ILE A 480 -4.65 -6.67 9.28
CA ILE A 480 -4.03 -5.47 9.84
C ILE A 480 -4.79 -5.06 11.10
N GLU A 481 -4.08 -4.64 12.09
CA GLU A 481 -4.63 -4.11 13.32
C GLU A 481 -5.18 -2.68 13.13
N HIS A 482 -5.89 -2.19 14.15
CA HIS A 482 -6.39 -0.82 14.20
C HIS A 482 -6.17 -0.21 15.60
N GLY A 483 -5.03 0.41 15.74
CA GLY A 483 -4.53 1.03 16.96
C GLY A 483 -3.31 0.32 17.53
N PRO A 484 -2.62 0.97 18.46
CA PRO A 484 -1.32 0.52 18.98
C PRO A 484 -1.38 -0.75 19.81
N GLU A 485 -2.55 -1.09 20.35
CA GLU A 485 -2.71 -2.22 21.26
C GLU A 485 -4.07 -2.87 21.09
N ASN A 486 -4.10 -4.20 20.96
CA ASN A 486 -5.30 -5.02 20.99
C ASN A 486 -6.47 -4.50 20.13
N ASN A 487 -6.18 -3.92 18.98
CA ASN A 487 -7.18 -3.40 18.06
C ASN A 487 -8.18 -2.43 18.74
N ASN A 488 -7.69 -1.52 19.58
CA ASN A 488 -8.52 -0.72 20.47
C ASN A 488 -9.10 0.57 19.82
N LYS A 489 -8.70 0.93 18.60
CA LYS A 489 -9.19 2.13 17.90
C LYS A 489 -10.24 1.77 16.87
N ARG A 490 -11.47 2.27 17.05
CA ARG A 490 -12.55 2.02 16.09
C ARG A 490 -12.34 2.88 14.84
N ALA A 491 -12.40 2.23 13.70
CA ALA A 491 -12.24 2.87 12.40
C ALA A 491 -13.18 2.24 11.36
N ASP A 492 -13.46 2.99 10.30
CA ASP A 492 -14.12 2.54 9.10
C ASP A 492 -13.04 2.09 8.10
N TYR A 493 -12.90 0.79 7.90
CA TYR A 493 -11.93 0.19 6.98
C TYR A 493 -12.61 -0.40 5.76
N SER A 494 -12.14 -0.03 4.57
CA SER A 494 -12.50 -0.65 3.30
C SER A 494 -11.25 -1.15 2.62
N SER A 495 -11.12 -2.46 2.45
CA SER A 495 -9.94 -3.06 1.84
C SER A 495 -10.28 -3.91 0.62
N LEU A 496 -9.30 -4.06 -0.25
CA LEU A 496 -9.32 -4.98 -1.36
C LEU A 496 -8.01 -5.76 -1.39
N ALA A 497 -8.12 -7.08 -1.37
CA ALA A 497 -7.01 -8.00 -1.51
C ALA A 497 -7.00 -8.61 -2.90
N PHE A 498 -5.80 -8.80 -3.49
CA PHE A 498 -5.59 -9.44 -4.78
C PHE A 498 -4.77 -10.71 -4.61
N TYR A 499 -5.18 -11.79 -5.26
CA TYR A 499 -4.46 -13.05 -5.20
C TYR A 499 -4.73 -13.93 -6.42
N TYR A 500 -3.86 -14.90 -6.64
CA TYR A 500 -4.07 -15.98 -7.60
C TYR A 500 -4.21 -17.30 -6.85
N ALA A 501 -5.22 -18.10 -7.21
CA ALA A 501 -5.45 -19.35 -6.53
C ALA A 501 -6.16 -20.38 -7.45
N ASP A 502 -6.22 -21.63 -7.00
CA ASP A 502 -6.99 -22.69 -7.62
C ASP A 502 -8.51 -22.49 -7.44
N LYS A 503 -8.91 -21.82 -6.35
CA LYS A 503 -10.30 -21.47 -5.99
C LYS A 503 -10.32 -20.22 -5.10
N PRO A 504 -11.50 -19.57 -4.90
CA PRO A 504 -11.62 -18.43 -4.00
C PRO A 504 -11.24 -18.80 -2.55
N LEU A 505 -10.50 -17.92 -1.85
CA LEU A 505 -10.18 -18.07 -0.42
C LEU A 505 -11.44 -17.98 0.44
N SER A 506 -12.29 -16.99 0.19
CA SER A 506 -13.54 -16.77 0.90
C SER A 506 -14.61 -16.22 -0.06
N PRO A 507 -15.89 -16.49 0.17
CA PRO A 507 -16.94 -15.82 -0.56
C PRO A 507 -16.96 -14.34 -0.19
N GLY A 508 -16.83 -13.46 -1.18
CA GLY A 508 -17.01 -12.03 -1.00
C GLY A 508 -18.46 -11.68 -0.67
N LYS A 509 -18.67 -10.60 0.09
CA LYS A 509 -20.01 -10.02 0.27
C LYS A 509 -20.34 -9.15 -0.94
N ALA A 510 -21.61 -9.19 -1.37
CA ALA A 510 -22.09 -8.24 -2.36
C ALA A 510 -22.03 -6.83 -1.78
N PRO A 511 -21.45 -5.84 -2.49
CA PRO A 511 -21.50 -4.45 -2.04
C PRO A 511 -22.94 -3.95 -1.98
N ASP A 512 -23.40 -3.50 -0.83
CA ASP A 512 -24.69 -2.87 -0.61
C ASP A 512 -24.57 -1.37 -0.37
N ASN A 513 -25.68 -0.65 -0.26
CA ASN A 513 -25.67 0.79 -0.10
C ASN A 513 -25.06 1.24 1.25
N ALA A 514 -25.31 0.48 2.32
CA ALA A 514 -24.74 0.80 3.64
C ALA A 514 -23.22 0.62 3.62
N ALA A 515 -22.73 -0.49 3.05
CA ALA A 515 -21.32 -0.81 3.00
C ALA A 515 -20.51 0.07 2.02
N THR A 516 -21.14 0.75 1.06
CA THR A 516 -20.42 1.55 0.05
C THR A 516 -20.48 3.05 0.29
N THR A 517 -21.40 3.53 1.15
CA THR A 517 -21.47 4.96 1.50
C THR A 517 -20.28 5.39 2.35
N ILE A 518 -19.64 6.47 1.95
CA ILE A 518 -18.51 7.05 2.67
C ILE A 518 -19.04 7.92 3.82
N TYR A 519 -18.59 7.64 5.03
CA TYR A 519 -18.92 8.44 6.20
C TYR A 519 -18.33 9.85 6.10
N THR A 520 -19.14 10.87 6.34
CA THR A 520 -18.71 12.26 6.41
C THR A 520 -19.16 12.83 7.75
N PRO A 521 -18.24 13.10 8.69
CA PRO A 521 -18.59 13.67 9.98
C PRO A 521 -19.07 15.13 9.87
N ASP A 522 -20.04 15.52 10.71
CA ASP A 522 -20.50 16.91 10.83
C ASP A 522 -19.53 17.79 11.62
N THR A 523 -18.61 17.17 12.36
CA THR A 523 -17.59 17.84 13.17
C THR A 523 -16.21 17.45 12.67
N LEU A 524 -15.39 18.47 12.37
CA LEU A 524 -14.01 18.30 11.91
C LEU A 524 -13.06 18.91 12.93
N MET A 525 -11.85 18.38 13.08
CA MET A 525 -10.87 18.84 14.06
C MET A 525 -9.50 19.05 13.41
N LEU A 526 -8.80 20.10 13.84
CA LEU A 526 -7.39 20.34 13.52
C LEU A 526 -6.58 20.40 14.82
N TYR A 527 -5.51 19.64 14.87
CA TYR A 527 -4.54 19.64 15.97
C TYR A 527 -3.28 20.43 15.56
N PRO A 528 -2.67 21.21 16.47
CA PRO A 528 -1.55 22.10 16.15
C PRO A 528 -0.37 21.41 15.48
N GLN A 529 -0.04 20.20 15.91
CA GLN A 529 1.10 19.42 15.39
C GLN A 529 0.97 19.09 13.90
N LEU A 530 -0.25 19.11 13.37
CA LEU A 530 -0.58 18.75 11.99
C LEU A 530 -1.25 19.90 11.23
N MET A 531 -1.35 21.09 11.84
CA MET A 531 -1.86 22.28 11.17
C MET A 531 -0.83 22.81 10.17
N LYS A 532 -1.28 23.13 8.96
CA LYS A 532 -0.50 23.93 8.01
C LYS A 532 -0.65 25.40 8.39
N TYR A 533 0.43 26.02 8.85
CA TYR A 533 0.43 27.40 9.29
C TYR A 533 1.60 28.18 8.72
N SER A 534 1.49 29.52 8.75
CA SER A 534 2.56 30.47 8.51
C SER A 534 2.55 31.54 9.59
N VAL A 535 3.71 32.08 9.90
CA VAL A 535 3.87 33.16 10.90
C VAL A 535 4.41 34.42 10.24
N MET A 536 3.95 35.57 10.72
CA MET A 536 4.52 36.89 10.45
C MET A 536 4.88 37.53 11.78
N GLY A 537 6.05 38.20 11.83
CA GLY A 537 6.62 38.66 13.09
C GLY A 537 7.38 37.56 13.81
N ASN A 538 7.77 37.83 15.03
CA ASN A 538 8.63 36.94 15.80
C ASN A 538 7.78 36.00 16.69
N ILE A 539 7.34 34.85 16.13
CA ILE A 539 6.58 33.83 16.84
C ILE A 539 7.41 32.55 16.95
N ALA A 540 7.68 32.10 18.17
CA ALA A 540 8.24 30.81 18.48
C ALA A 540 7.10 29.79 18.69
N ILE A 541 7.31 28.55 18.25
CA ILE A 541 6.32 27.48 18.30
C ILE A 541 6.91 26.27 19.00
N ASP A 542 6.18 25.75 19.99
CA ASP A 542 6.53 24.56 20.73
C ASP A 542 5.25 23.74 20.99
N GLY A 543 5.08 22.69 20.20
CA GLY A 543 3.88 21.86 20.24
C GLY A 543 2.59 22.68 20.01
N ASN A 544 1.74 22.77 21.04
CA ASN A 544 0.49 23.54 21.03
C ASN A 544 0.63 24.98 21.51
N THR A 545 1.88 25.42 21.80
CA THR A 545 2.23 26.73 22.35
C THR A 545 2.81 27.64 21.29
N PHE A 546 2.22 28.82 21.14
CA PHE A 546 2.68 29.87 20.23
C PHE A 546 3.05 31.10 21.06
N THR A 547 4.32 31.52 20.99
CA THR A 547 4.87 32.63 21.79
C THR A 547 5.31 33.77 20.88
N ALA A 548 4.65 34.92 21.00
CA ALA A 548 5.02 36.13 20.23
C ALA A 548 5.97 37.03 21.01
N SER A 549 6.99 37.58 20.34
CA SER A 549 7.89 38.60 20.87
C SER A 549 7.60 39.95 20.20
N GLY A 550 6.44 40.57 20.54
CA GLY A 550 5.93 41.78 19.92
C GLY A 550 4.70 41.50 19.05
N ASP A 551 4.50 42.32 17.99
CA ASP A 551 3.45 42.06 17.01
C ASP A 551 3.70 40.75 16.29
N GLY A 552 2.71 39.87 16.30
CA GLY A 552 2.82 38.58 15.64
C GLY A 552 1.48 38.11 15.06
N HIS A 553 1.54 37.42 13.92
CA HIS A 553 0.38 36.85 13.27
C HIS A 553 0.59 35.35 13.04
N LEU A 554 -0.26 34.54 13.63
CA LEU A 554 -0.33 33.09 13.36
C LEU A 554 -1.45 32.86 12.37
N ARG A 555 -1.11 32.52 11.11
CA ARG A 555 -2.07 32.22 10.06
C ARG A 555 -2.18 30.72 9.90
N ILE A 556 -3.39 30.16 10.05
CA ILE A 556 -3.71 28.75 9.93
C ILE A 556 -4.45 28.51 8.61
N SER A 557 -3.98 27.55 7.82
CA SER A 557 -4.64 27.10 6.58
C SER A 557 -5.88 26.27 6.90
N LEU A 558 -6.97 26.54 6.18
CA LEU A 558 -8.22 25.78 6.22
C LEU A 558 -8.47 25.04 4.89
N GLN A 559 -7.45 24.83 4.07
CA GLN A 559 -7.60 24.19 2.75
C GLN A 559 -8.16 22.77 2.84
N GLU A 560 -7.93 22.08 3.95
CA GLU A 560 -8.44 20.73 4.19
C GLU A 560 -9.87 20.72 4.76
N ILE A 561 -10.41 21.87 5.17
CA ILE A 561 -11.79 22.01 5.62
C ILE A 561 -12.66 22.22 4.38
N PRO A 562 -13.68 21.39 4.14
CA PRO A 562 -14.58 21.57 2.99
C PRO A 562 -15.26 22.93 2.97
N PRO A 563 -15.55 23.49 1.81
CA PRO A 563 -16.38 24.70 1.70
C PRO A 563 -17.72 24.53 2.41
N GLY A 564 -18.12 25.52 3.16
CA GLY A 564 -19.37 25.50 3.92
C GLY A 564 -19.40 26.50 5.07
N ASN A 565 -20.51 26.48 5.80
CA ASN A 565 -20.72 27.28 6.99
C ASN A 565 -20.48 26.45 8.24
N TYR A 566 -19.70 26.99 9.17
CA TYR A 566 -19.30 26.29 10.39
C TYR A 566 -19.51 27.16 11.62
N GLN A 567 -19.61 26.53 12.78
CA GLN A 567 -19.29 27.14 14.07
C GLN A 567 -17.90 26.72 14.46
N LEU A 568 -16.99 27.68 14.64
CA LEU A 568 -15.61 27.43 15.07
C LEU A 568 -15.55 27.46 16.60
N TYR A 569 -15.07 26.36 17.18
CA TYR A 569 -14.70 26.24 18.59
C TYR A 569 -13.22 25.94 18.71
N ALA A 570 -12.67 26.11 19.90
CA ALA A 570 -11.32 25.67 20.23
C ALA A 570 -11.27 25.11 21.64
N ASP A 571 -10.38 24.12 21.85
CA ASP A 571 -9.91 23.74 23.16
C ASP A 571 -8.64 24.53 23.45
N LEU A 572 -8.67 25.29 24.52
CA LEU A 572 -7.65 26.29 24.86
C LEU A 572 -7.08 26.00 26.26
N GLU A 573 -5.82 26.35 26.44
CA GLU A 573 -5.24 26.50 27.77
C GLU A 573 -5.06 27.98 28.07
N SER A 574 -5.32 28.41 29.29
CA SER A 574 -5.13 29.77 29.80
C SER A 574 -4.25 29.73 31.04
N ASN A 575 -3.37 30.73 31.18
CA ASN A 575 -2.56 30.95 32.38
C ASN A 575 -2.08 32.41 32.49
N MET A 576 -1.18 32.74 33.45
CA MET A 576 -0.72 34.10 33.69
C MET A 576 0.09 34.73 32.53
N GLU A 577 0.69 33.92 31.66
CA GLU A 577 1.44 34.38 30.48
C GLU A 577 0.56 34.51 29.23
N GLY A 578 -0.74 34.23 29.37
CA GLY A 578 -1.71 34.16 28.27
C GLY A 578 -1.91 35.50 27.56
N ALA A 579 -1.65 35.53 26.27
CA ALA A 579 -1.82 36.69 25.42
C ALA A 579 -3.31 37.01 25.17
N GLU A 580 -3.59 38.25 24.78
CA GLU A 580 -4.81 38.65 24.13
C GLU A 580 -4.61 38.69 22.62
N VAL A 581 -5.53 38.10 21.87
CA VAL A 581 -5.44 38.04 20.40
C VAL A 581 -6.78 38.46 19.77
N SER A 582 -6.71 38.95 18.53
CA SER A 582 -7.87 39.09 17.65
C SER A 582 -7.84 37.99 16.57
N LEU A 583 -9.03 37.54 16.16
CA LEU A 583 -9.21 36.53 15.13
C LEU A 583 -9.71 37.17 13.85
N TRP A 584 -8.98 36.91 12.77
CA TRP A 584 -9.24 37.48 11.45
C TRP A 584 -9.46 36.40 10.41
N GLN A 585 -10.27 36.69 9.41
CA GLN A 585 -10.33 35.93 8.17
C GLN A 585 -10.03 36.89 7.00
N ARG A 586 -8.88 36.74 6.37
CA ARG A 586 -8.33 37.70 5.41
C ARG A 586 -8.24 39.11 6.05
N GLN A 587 -9.01 40.07 5.56
CA GLN A 587 -9.05 41.46 6.05
C GLN A 587 -10.25 41.74 6.98
N SER A 588 -11.08 40.72 7.24
CA SER A 588 -12.25 40.86 8.09
C SER A 588 -11.95 40.46 9.52
N LEU A 589 -12.14 41.36 10.46
CA LEU A 589 -12.12 41.05 11.89
C LEU A 589 -13.34 40.20 12.22
N LEU A 590 -13.12 38.96 12.70
CA LEU A 590 -14.19 38.06 13.12
C LEU A 590 -14.51 38.21 14.61
N LYS A 591 -13.46 38.33 15.41
CA LYS A 591 -13.60 38.54 16.87
C LYS A 591 -12.38 39.29 17.39
N ASP A 592 -12.65 40.36 18.12
CA ASP A 592 -11.64 41.04 18.92
C ASP A 592 -11.61 40.44 20.34
N GLN A 593 -10.49 40.58 21.05
CA GLN A 593 -10.33 40.24 22.45
C GLN A 593 -10.63 38.75 22.78
N ILE A 594 -9.89 37.83 22.20
CA ILE A 594 -9.80 36.47 22.69
C ILE A 594 -8.67 36.42 23.72
N SER A 595 -9.00 36.22 25.00
CA SER A 595 -8.02 36.22 26.08
C SER A 595 -7.61 34.81 26.46
N PHE A 596 -6.32 34.56 26.48
CA PHE A 596 -5.69 33.35 27.01
C PHE A 596 -5.16 33.57 28.44
N TYR A 597 -5.38 34.76 29.01
CA TYR A 597 -4.99 35.08 30.38
C TYR A 597 -5.96 34.48 31.39
N TRP A 598 -5.41 33.83 32.42
CA TRP A 598 -6.11 33.42 33.63
C TRP A 598 -5.12 33.36 34.79
N PRO A 599 -5.50 33.73 36.05
CA PRO A 599 -4.57 33.73 37.19
C PRO A 599 -4.00 32.37 37.56
N LYS A 600 -4.64 31.28 37.15
CA LYS A 600 -4.19 29.90 37.35
C LYS A 600 -4.26 29.16 36.00
N LYS A 601 -3.44 28.11 35.84
CA LYS A 601 -3.57 27.25 34.67
C LYS A 601 -4.97 26.64 34.61
N GLU A 602 -5.66 26.85 33.49
CA GLU A 602 -7.01 26.34 33.22
C GLU A 602 -7.07 25.79 31.80
N ILE A 603 -7.66 24.62 31.64
CA ILE A 603 -7.99 24.06 30.33
C ILE A 603 -9.47 24.28 30.09
N LYS A 604 -9.80 24.89 28.95
CA LYS A 604 -11.18 25.19 28.54
C LYS A 604 -11.51 24.41 27.29
N ASP A 605 -12.41 23.47 27.41
CA ASP A 605 -12.86 22.67 26.28
C ASP A 605 -14.01 23.34 25.53
N ARG A 606 -13.98 23.22 24.20
CA ARG A 606 -15.03 23.64 23.27
C ARG A 606 -15.48 25.09 23.45
N VAL A 607 -14.52 25.99 23.60
CA VAL A 607 -14.79 27.45 23.67
C VAL A 607 -15.26 27.94 22.30
N PHE A 608 -16.48 28.50 22.23
CA PHE A 608 -16.99 29.09 20.99
C PHE A 608 -16.16 30.33 20.61
N LEU A 609 -15.63 30.35 19.41
CA LEU A 609 -14.90 31.49 18.88
C LEU A 609 -15.78 32.35 17.99
N VAL A 610 -16.21 31.85 16.84
CA VAL A 610 -16.97 32.62 15.82
C VAL A 610 -17.78 31.67 14.92
N PRO A 611 -18.84 32.21 14.26
CA PRO A 611 -19.36 31.66 13.01
C PRO A 611 -18.29 31.83 11.91
N LEU A 612 -18.08 30.84 11.07
CA LEU A 612 -17.04 30.86 10.05
C LEU A 612 -17.56 30.29 8.74
N GLU A 613 -17.33 31.02 7.64
CA GLU A 613 -17.56 30.53 6.30
C GLU A 613 -16.23 30.12 5.68
N VAL A 614 -16.13 28.87 5.18
CA VAL A 614 -14.97 28.38 4.45
C VAL A 614 -15.32 28.30 2.97
N THR A 615 -14.48 28.90 2.11
CA THR A 615 -14.60 28.83 0.64
C THR A 615 -13.22 28.72 0.03
N GLY A 616 -13.11 28.52 -1.29
CA GLY A 616 -11.82 28.55 -1.99
C GLY A 616 -10.99 29.82 -1.74
N PHE A 617 -11.67 30.94 -1.44
CA PHE A 617 -11.03 32.24 -1.10
C PHE A 617 -10.90 32.47 0.40
N LYS A 618 -11.90 32.08 1.21
CA LYS A 618 -11.93 32.22 2.68
C LYS A 618 -11.40 30.93 3.33
N ASN A 619 -10.15 30.60 3.05
CA ASN A 619 -9.52 29.35 3.44
C ASN A 619 -8.35 29.52 4.43
N THR A 620 -8.31 30.63 5.15
CA THR A 620 -7.33 30.89 6.22
C THR A 620 -7.97 31.66 7.36
N ILE A 621 -7.54 31.41 8.59
CA ILE A 621 -7.79 32.24 9.76
C ILE A 621 -6.47 32.74 10.32
N THR A 622 -6.48 33.90 10.98
CA THR A 622 -5.27 34.52 11.55
C THR A 622 -5.52 34.93 12.98
N PHE A 623 -4.74 34.45 13.90
CA PHE A 623 -4.64 34.98 15.26
C PHE A 623 -3.58 36.07 15.26
N GLN A 624 -3.99 37.31 15.53
CA GLN A 624 -3.09 38.46 15.66
C GLN A 624 -2.89 38.78 17.13
N PHE A 625 -1.64 38.70 17.58
CA PHE A 625 -1.26 38.98 18.96
C PHE A 625 -1.33 40.49 19.24
N LYS A 626 -1.86 40.86 20.42
CA LYS A 626 -1.71 42.20 20.96
C LYS A 626 -0.40 42.31 21.75
N PRO A 627 0.42 43.34 21.51
CA PRO A 627 1.69 43.50 22.19
C PRO A 627 1.51 43.65 23.70
N ASP A 628 2.12 42.72 24.46
CA ASP A 628 2.20 42.81 25.93
C ASP A 628 3.50 42.10 26.37
N PRO A 629 4.40 42.80 27.12
CA PRO A 629 5.67 42.22 27.51
C PRO A 629 5.57 41.01 28.45
N ASN A 630 4.46 40.83 29.15
CA ASN A 630 4.24 39.79 30.16
C ASN A 630 3.26 38.71 29.69
N ARG A 631 2.47 38.97 28.64
CA ARG A 631 1.39 38.11 28.15
C ARG A 631 1.58 37.81 26.67
N ARG A 632 2.38 36.79 26.36
CA ARG A 632 2.90 36.53 25.03
C ARG A 632 2.50 35.19 24.43
N LYS A 633 1.80 34.34 25.19
CA LYS A 633 1.58 32.95 24.80
C LYS A 633 0.10 32.67 24.53
N ILE A 634 -0.16 31.87 23.52
CA ILE A 634 -1.46 31.21 23.33
C ILE A 634 -1.23 29.69 23.26
N TRP A 635 -2.17 28.96 23.77
CA TRP A 635 -2.20 27.49 23.74
C TRP A 635 -3.48 27.04 23.09
N ILE A 636 -3.34 26.39 21.94
CA ILE A 636 -4.44 25.83 21.18
C ILE A 636 -4.27 24.32 21.18
N ASN A 637 -5.12 23.60 21.90
CA ASN A 637 -5.07 22.14 21.93
C ASN A 637 -5.69 21.54 20.66
N ARG A 638 -6.79 22.15 20.16
CA ARG A 638 -7.42 21.82 18.88
C ARG A 638 -8.37 22.91 18.43
N LEU A 639 -8.60 23.00 17.12
CA LEU A 639 -9.69 23.76 16.52
C LEU A 639 -10.79 22.80 16.08
N ILE A 640 -12.06 23.15 16.36
CA ILE A 640 -13.23 22.30 16.13
C ILE A 640 -14.20 23.04 15.21
N PHE A 641 -14.51 22.45 14.08
CA PHE A 641 -15.40 22.98 13.05
C PHE A 641 -16.69 22.16 13.05
N VAL A 642 -17.78 22.72 13.53
CA VAL A 642 -19.10 22.09 13.53
C VAL A 642 -19.91 22.65 12.36
N LYS A 643 -20.28 21.78 11.43
CA LYS A 643 -21.06 22.17 10.24
C LYS A 643 -22.45 22.68 10.65
N ARG A 644 -22.90 23.79 10.03
CA ARG A 644 -24.25 24.34 10.19
C ARG A 644 -25.24 23.74 9.20
#